data_3d5b54450bb63ccf1f00cc8c770eab74
#
_entry.id   3d5b54450bb63ccf1f00cc8c770eab74
#
_cell.length_a   1.000
_cell.length_b   1.000
_cell.length_c   1.000
_cell.angle_alpha   90.00
_cell.angle_beta   90.00
_cell.angle_gamma   90.00
#
_symmetry.space_group_name_H-M   'P 1'
#
loop_
_entity.id
_entity.type
_entity.pdbx_description
1 polymer ?
#
loop_
_entity_poly.entity_id
_entity_poly.type
_entity_poly.pdbx_seq_one_letter_code
_entity_poly.pdbx_strand_id
1 'polypeptide(L)'
;MRRFLLVSLNIDAILGEITVRQRRQKLEEITRGNGLGDAYTATLTRLKAQKGNKPALGLKVLMWVLYSERPLRAMELCHALGVEIGSTDLDSENLPALRTLLASCLGLVTIEASSSTVRLVHFTLQEHLSSDPTLFHNPHSTITEVCLTYLNYGYVRGLSPEVYCAPSTIPFLDYASCYWGEHARRGMTENVKVLALRLLDRFDEHISSTQLLLRYMEDSGRERDLGKVDGETKFTGLHGVAFLGVVEVVSAVLKMKEWDTNAADCFGGTALTWAAERGHEAIVKMLLERKDVNPDLADTVAGRTPLSWAAENGHVGVVQMLLEREDVNPNTIDNTSGDTPLSWAASGGQTRVVKMLLERQDINPDQADTRTGRTPLSWAADSGYAEIVKMLLEREGLKSNAVDTQDGLASPPRASGWGHEGIVKMFLEQWGIKSNPAKNNDHYTPLSWAAARGETAVLQMLLELEGVNPNTADTQDGRTPLSQAAEHGHEGIVRIILEQENVNPDQADTKSGRTPLSWAAERGHEGVVEMLLGREEVNPNRVENKYGCTPLSWATGRGEAGVVKLLLEREDINPDQADTRTGRTPLSWAAECGHEAVVKMLLERADVNPNSVENNYGSTPLSWAAERGEAGVVKLLLQREDINPNQADTKTGRTPLSWAIERGHEAVVKLLSERKDPPTAMPDSKSQAPPSLALSKGRGGAMLIIHEQGNINSDHQTSLPPVAGGRDQSVVEIQFRVDDPSIIIANLNSHPTLLSVDHDVGSRVVDLKDSISKSAGSDLSSTEPSGPSQSSSICLITSPPSPRKAETHPKNTRFTMSILADWYWIIAFFMCLLAFLVFICHSLPDILLFHK
;
A
#
# COMPACT_ATOMS: atom_id res chain seq x y z
N MET A 1 -17.39 24.22 -24.99
CA MET A 1 -17.97 22.86 -25.02
C MET A 1 -19.42 22.86 -25.57
N ARG A 2 -20.42 23.59 -24.98
CA ARG A 2 -21.82 23.62 -25.42
C ARG A 2 -22.01 23.93 -26.92
N ARG A 3 -21.33 24.97 -27.46
CA ARG A 3 -21.38 25.32 -28.89
C ARG A 3 -20.79 24.24 -29.79
N PHE A 4 -19.70 23.61 -29.40
CA PHE A 4 -19.11 22.52 -30.15
C PHE A 4 -20.04 21.31 -30.26
N LEU A 5 -20.68 20.92 -29.16
CA LEU A 5 -21.62 19.82 -29.13
C LEU A 5 -22.87 20.10 -30.00
N LEU A 6 -23.37 21.32 -29.96
CA LEU A 6 -24.49 21.75 -30.84
C LEU A 6 -24.14 21.64 -32.32
N VAL A 7 -22.92 22.05 -32.69
CA VAL A 7 -22.42 21.91 -34.07
C VAL A 7 -22.21 20.45 -34.45
N SER A 8 -21.58 19.65 -33.60
CA SER A 8 -21.35 18.22 -33.84
C SER A 8 -22.65 17.45 -34.05
N LEU A 9 -23.68 17.70 -33.27
CA LEU A 9 -24.99 17.03 -33.40
C LEU A 9 -25.75 17.43 -34.65
N ASN A 10 -25.45 18.60 -35.21
CA ASN A 10 -26.14 19.13 -36.41
C ASN A 10 -25.23 19.21 -37.64
N ILE A 11 -24.07 18.54 -37.62
CA ILE A 11 -23.05 18.64 -38.69
C ILE A 11 -23.61 18.23 -40.06
N ASP A 12 -24.42 17.20 -40.10
CA ASP A 12 -25.03 16.72 -41.35
C ASP A 12 -26.03 17.76 -41.90
N ALA A 13 -26.78 18.43 -40.99
CA ALA A 13 -27.69 19.51 -41.41
C ALA A 13 -26.95 20.75 -41.93
N ILE A 14 -25.78 21.03 -41.39
CA ILE A 14 -24.89 22.12 -41.83
C ILE A 14 -24.24 21.79 -43.18
N LEU A 15 -23.70 20.55 -43.31
CA LEU A 15 -23.03 20.10 -44.51
C LEU A 15 -24.00 19.81 -45.66
N GLY A 16 -25.26 19.50 -45.36
CA GLY A 16 -26.31 19.34 -46.36
C GLY A 16 -26.70 20.62 -47.12
N GLU A 17 -26.35 21.79 -46.58
CA GLU A 17 -26.57 23.08 -47.29
C GLU A 17 -25.60 23.23 -48.46
N ILE A 18 -26.09 23.72 -49.59
CA ILE A 18 -25.34 23.70 -50.87
C ILE A 18 -24.25 24.79 -50.90
N THR A 19 -24.48 25.94 -50.27
CA THR A 19 -23.54 27.08 -50.32
C THR A 19 -22.89 27.38 -48.98
N VAL A 20 -21.67 27.92 -48.97
CA VAL A 20 -20.95 28.35 -47.74
C VAL A 20 -21.78 29.41 -46.97
N ARG A 21 -22.49 30.27 -47.64
CA ARG A 21 -23.38 31.29 -47.05
C ARG A 21 -24.52 30.62 -46.27
N GLN A 22 -25.20 29.64 -46.88
CA GLN A 22 -26.28 28.88 -46.22
C GLN A 22 -25.73 28.08 -45.05
N ARG A 23 -24.56 27.44 -45.18
CA ARG A 23 -23.91 26.73 -44.06
C ARG A 23 -23.61 27.65 -42.89
N ARG A 24 -23.09 28.87 -43.16
CA ARG A 24 -22.80 29.85 -42.11
C ARG A 24 -24.09 30.35 -41.45
N GLN A 25 -25.10 30.62 -42.22
CA GLN A 25 -26.40 31.04 -41.72
C GLN A 25 -27.05 29.94 -40.86
N LYS A 26 -26.98 28.68 -41.30
CA LYS A 26 -27.46 27.52 -40.53
C LYS A 26 -26.67 27.31 -39.23
N LEU A 27 -25.39 27.51 -39.26
CA LEU A 27 -24.52 27.45 -38.07
C LEU A 27 -24.92 28.56 -37.07
N GLU A 28 -25.13 29.78 -37.52
CA GLU A 28 -25.59 30.90 -36.66
C GLU A 28 -26.97 30.64 -36.07
N GLU A 29 -27.91 30.12 -36.85
CA GLU A 29 -29.23 29.72 -36.39
C GLU A 29 -29.16 28.68 -35.25
N ILE A 30 -28.38 27.60 -35.43
CA ILE A 30 -28.18 26.53 -34.45
C ILE A 30 -27.50 27.07 -33.18
N THR A 31 -26.57 27.99 -33.32
CA THR A 31 -25.80 28.51 -32.16
C THR A 31 -26.51 29.64 -31.42
N ARG A 32 -27.46 30.36 -32.03
CA ARG A 32 -28.19 31.50 -31.44
C ARG A 32 -29.51 31.12 -30.76
N GLY A 33 -30.16 30.04 -31.21
CA GLY A 33 -31.57 29.80 -30.88
C GLY A 33 -31.88 28.69 -29.90
N ASN A 34 -31.18 27.58 -29.95
CA ASN A 34 -31.66 26.34 -29.32
C ASN A 34 -30.80 25.91 -28.12
N GLY A 35 -31.47 25.53 -27.02
CA GLY A 35 -30.84 24.84 -25.91
C GLY A 35 -30.31 23.46 -26.36
N LEU A 36 -29.41 22.84 -25.55
CA LEU A 36 -28.97 21.48 -25.81
C LEU A 36 -30.14 20.47 -25.83
N GLY A 37 -31.16 20.70 -25.01
CA GLY A 37 -32.38 19.87 -25.00
C GLY A 37 -33.10 19.85 -26.35
N ASP A 38 -33.27 21.00 -27.01
CA ASP A 38 -33.91 21.09 -28.33
C ASP A 38 -33.11 20.37 -29.41
N ALA A 39 -31.75 20.47 -29.33
CA ALA A 39 -30.88 19.75 -30.24
C ALA A 39 -30.95 18.22 -30.02
N TYR A 40 -31.08 17.76 -28.79
CA TYR A 40 -31.29 16.35 -28.48
C TYR A 40 -32.64 15.85 -28.98
N THR A 41 -33.73 16.60 -28.74
CA THR A 41 -35.06 16.29 -29.23
C THR A 41 -35.09 16.21 -30.76
N ALA A 42 -34.49 17.18 -31.44
CA ALA A 42 -34.38 17.18 -32.92
C ALA A 42 -33.57 15.98 -33.42
N THR A 43 -32.47 15.61 -32.73
CA THR A 43 -31.63 14.44 -33.11
C THR A 43 -32.38 13.13 -32.86
N LEU A 44 -33.11 13.00 -31.75
CA LEU A 44 -33.97 11.83 -31.46
C LEU A 44 -35.10 11.69 -32.48
N THR A 45 -35.68 12.80 -32.91
CA THR A 45 -36.72 12.83 -33.99
C THR A 45 -36.09 12.33 -35.30
N ARG A 46 -34.90 12.80 -35.67
CA ARG A 46 -34.15 12.30 -36.84
C ARG A 46 -33.78 10.80 -36.70
N LEU A 47 -33.40 10.38 -35.51
CA LEU A 47 -33.08 8.97 -35.23
C LEU A 47 -34.32 8.10 -35.47
N LYS A 48 -35.49 8.50 -34.94
CA LYS A 48 -36.77 7.79 -35.14
C LYS A 48 -37.23 7.79 -36.59
N ALA A 49 -36.85 8.78 -37.41
CA ALA A 49 -37.21 8.94 -38.83
C ALA A 49 -36.27 8.20 -39.82
N GLN A 50 -35.22 7.50 -39.34
CA GLN A 50 -34.31 6.76 -40.20
C GLN A 50 -35.03 5.60 -40.91
N LYS A 51 -34.50 5.11 -42.05
CA LYS A 51 -35.08 4.00 -42.82
C LYS A 51 -34.63 2.63 -42.28
N GLY A 52 -35.50 1.62 -42.44
CA GLY A 52 -35.22 0.21 -42.08
C GLY A 52 -35.16 0.01 -40.58
N ASN A 53 -34.28 -0.85 -40.10
CA ASN A 53 -34.14 -1.23 -38.68
C ASN A 53 -33.26 -0.29 -37.86
N LYS A 54 -32.72 0.79 -38.48
CA LYS A 54 -31.83 1.74 -37.79
C LYS A 54 -32.47 2.46 -36.60
N PRO A 55 -33.73 2.90 -36.64
CA PRO A 55 -34.41 3.53 -35.51
C PRO A 55 -34.48 2.59 -34.30
N ALA A 56 -34.87 1.33 -34.51
CA ALA A 56 -34.96 0.35 -33.43
C ALA A 56 -33.58 0.03 -32.83
N LEU A 57 -32.54 -0.10 -33.66
CA LEU A 57 -31.19 -0.32 -33.22
C LEU A 57 -30.67 0.88 -32.41
N GLY A 58 -30.83 2.12 -32.91
CA GLY A 58 -30.39 3.33 -32.24
C GLY A 58 -31.04 3.51 -30.86
N LEU A 59 -32.36 3.26 -30.77
CA LEU A 59 -33.08 3.32 -29.48
C LEU A 59 -32.61 2.22 -28.51
N LYS A 60 -32.40 0.97 -29.00
CA LYS A 60 -31.84 -0.09 -28.15
C LYS A 60 -30.45 0.25 -27.62
N VAL A 61 -29.58 0.83 -28.45
CA VAL A 61 -28.25 1.30 -28.02
C VAL A 61 -28.37 2.37 -26.92
N LEU A 62 -29.22 3.40 -27.13
CA LEU A 62 -29.44 4.45 -26.12
C LEU A 62 -29.98 3.86 -24.82
N MET A 63 -30.92 2.90 -24.90
CA MET A 63 -31.46 2.19 -23.73
C MET A 63 -30.33 1.48 -22.96
N TRP A 64 -29.51 0.69 -23.65
CA TRP A 64 -28.38 -0.02 -23.01
C TRP A 64 -27.39 0.94 -22.37
N VAL A 65 -26.97 2.02 -23.08
CA VAL A 65 -25.98 2.97 -22.55
C VAL A 65 -26.52 3.77 -21.36
N LEU A 66 -27.84 4.01 -21.33
CA LEU A 66 -28.51 4.77 -20.27
C LEU A 66 -28.75 3.95 -19.00
N TYR A 67 -29.17 2.69 -19.16
CA TYR A 67 -29.64 1.85 -18.04
C TYR A 67 -28.65 0.76 -17.60
N SER A 68 -27.50 0.62 -18.25
CA SER A 68 -26.48 -0.34 -17.78
C SER A 68 -25.85 0.09 -16.45
N GLU A 69 -25.58 -0.84 -15.57
CA GLU A 69 -24.96 -0.62 -14.26
C GLU A 69 -23.50 -0.14 -14.35
N ARG A 70 -22.82 -0.48 -15.43
CA ARG A 70 -21.51 0.06 -15.83
C ARG A 70 -21.46 0.31 -17.33
N PRO A 71 -20.59 1.21 -17.81
CA PRO A 71 -20.39 1.39 -19.24
C PRO A 71 -19.97 0.07 -19.90
N LEU A 72 -20.68 -0.33 -20.95
CA LEU A 72 -20.39 -1.54 -21.71
C LEU A 72 -19.23 -1.30 -22.67
N ARG A 73 -18.38 -2.30 -22.83
CA ARG A 73 -17.42 -2.32 -23.94
C ARG A 73 -18.14 -2.52 -25.26
N ALA A 74 -17.56 -2.04 -26.34
CA ALA A 74 -18.18 -2.08 -27.66
C ALA A 74 -18.62 -3.52 -28.08
N MET A 75 -17.79 -4.53 -27.79
CA MET A 75 -18.14 -5.92 -28.10
C MET A 75 -19.21 -6.50 -27.16
N GLU A 76 -19.21 -6.11 -25.88
CA GLU A 76 -20.28 -6.49 -24.95
C GLU A 76 -21.62 -5.99 -25.45
N LEU A 77 -21.69 -4.72 -25.87
CA LEU A 77 -22.91 -4.13 -26.42
C LEU A 77 -23.34 -4.79 -27.74
N CYS A 78 -22.42 -5.13 -28.64
CA CYS A 78 -22.74 -5.85 -29.86
C CYS A 78 -23.37 -7.21 -29.55
N HIS A 79 -22.81 -7.98 -28.60
CA HIS A 79 -23.38 -9.25 -28.19
C HIS A 79 -24.74 -9.08 -27.53
N ALA A 80 -24.91 -8.12 -26.60
CA ALA A 80 -26.18 -7.82 -25.97
C ALA A 80 -27.29 -7.50 -27.00
N LEU A 81 -26.95 -6.73 -28.04
CA LEU A 81 -27.88 -6.36 -29.12
C LEU A 81 -28.18 -7.50 -30.11
N GLY A 82 -27.28 -8.50 -30.22
CA GLY A 82 -27.46 -9.68 -31.06
C GLY A 82 -28.30 -10.81 -30.44
N VAL A 83 -28.60 -10.70 -29.12
CA VAL A 83 -29.43 -11.69 -28.42
C VAL A 83 -30.87 -11.61 -28.90
N GLU A 84 -31.42 -12.75 -29.36
CA GLU A 84 -32.85 -12.91 -29.62
C GLU A 84 -33.49 -13.66 -28.44
N ILE A 85 -34.47 -13.00 -27.80
CA ILE A 85 -35.17 -13.59 -26.64
C ILE A 85 -35.92 -14.86 -27.10
N GLY A 86 -35.65 -15.98 -26.42
CA GLY A 86 -36.23 -17.29 -26.75
C GLY A 86 -35.37 -18.14 -27.67
N SER A 87 -34.27 -17.64 -28.23
CA SER A 87 -33.31 -18.46 -28.98
C SER A 87 -32.48 -19.36 -28.05
N THR A 88 -31.94 -20.45 -28.60
CA THR A 88 -31.11 -21.42 -27.86
C THR A 88 -29.60 -21.14 -27.94
N ASP A 89 -29.18 -20.35 -28.94
CA ASP A 89 -27.82 -19.97 -29.18
C ASP A 89 -27.75 -18.59 -29.87
N LEU A 90 -26.58 -17.93 -29.77
CA LEU A 90 -26.34 -16.67 -30.43
C LEU A 90 -26.00 -16.87 -31.90
N ASP A 91 -26.82 -16.31 -32.76
CA ASP A 91 -26.48 -16.25 -34.19
C ASP A 91 -25.47 -15.13 -34.45
N SER A 92 -24.30 -15.51 -34.93
CA SER A 92 -23.22 -14.58 -35.27
C SER A 92 -23.60 -13.60 -36.37
N GLU A 93 -24.56 -13.94 -37.24
CA GLU A 93 -25.06 -13.05 -38.31
C GLU A 93 -25.96 -11.94 -37.76
N ASN A 94 -26.52 -12.11 -36.57
CA ASN A 94 -27.33 -11.11 -35.88
C ASN A 94 -26.49 -10.07 -35.11
N LEU A 95 -25.16 -10.24 -35.01
CA LEU A 95 -24.28 -9.26 -34.34
C LEU A 95 -24.18 -7.96 -35.17
N PRO A 96 -24.64 -6.82 -34.66
CA PRO A 96 -24.52 -5.55 -35.39
C PRO A 96 -23.05 -5.12 -35.47
N ALA A 97 -22.61 -4.76 -36.69
CA ALA A 97 -21.29 -4.16 -36.83
C ALA A 97 -21.21 -2.83 -36.06
N LEU A 98 -20.12 -2.58 -35.36
CA LEU A 98 -19.92 -1.39 -34.51
C LEU A 98 -20.13 -0.07 -35.24
N ARG A 99 -19.69 0.01 -36.51
CA ARG A 99 -19.93 1.19 -37.37
C ARG A 99 -21.42 1.43 -37.60
N THR A 100 -22.22 0.38 -37.80
CA THR A 100 -23.67 0.44 -37.98
C THR A 100 -24.36 0.93 -36.73
N LEU A 101 -23.90 0.44 -35.56
CA LEU A 101 -24.36 0.83 -34.25
C LEU A 101 -24.19 2.35 -34.04
N LEU A 102 -22.96 2.86 -34.20
CA LEU A 102 -22.65 4.28 -34.03
C LEU A 102 -23.43 5.16 -35.03
N ALA A 103 -23.48 4.73 -36.30
CA ALA A 103 -24.21 5.46 -37.33
C ALA A 103 -25.73 5.55 -37.06
N SER A 104 -26.33 4.52 -36.42
CA SER A 104 -27.73 4.52 -36.04
C SER A 104 -28.05 5.52 -34.92
N CYS A 105 -27.06 5.90 -34.10
CA CYS A 105 -27.21 6.85 -32.99
C CYS A 105 -26.98 8.31 -33.35
N LEU A 106 -26.64 8.63 -34.60
CA LEU A 106 -26.49 9.99 -35.12
C LEU A 106 -25.63 10.92 -34.22
N GLY A 107 -24.52 10.41 -33.68
CA GLY A 107 -23.59 11.15 -32.84
C GLY A 107 -24.03 11.36 -31.39
N LEU A 108 -25.10 10.71 -30.93
CA LEU A 108 -25.52 10.72 -29.52
C LEU A 108 -24.66 9.82 -28.63
N VAL A 109 -23.91 8.88 -29.26
CA VAL A 109 -23.06 7.91 -28.58
C VAL A 109 -21.64 7.98 -29.14
N THR A 110 -20.68 7.81 -28.30
CA THR A 110 -19.24 7.78 -28.63
C THR A 110 -18.54 6.58 -27.99
N ILE A 111 -17.37 6.23 -28.49
CA ILE A 111 -16.52 5.21 -27.90
C ILE A 111 -15.31 5.90 -27.31
N GLU A 112 -15.03 5.62 -26.05
CA GLU A 112 -13.84 6.05 -25.37
C GLU A 112 -12.64 5.20 -25.82
N ALA A 113 -11.63 5.83 -26.42
CA ALA A 113 -10.53 5.12 -27.06
C ALA A 113 -9.66 4.30 -26.07
N SER A 114 -9.52 4.77 -24.83
CA SER A 114 -8.69 4.12 -23.81
C SER A 114 -9.31 2.82 -23.26
N SER A 115 -10.62 2.81 -23.05
CA SER A 115 -11.38 1.71 -22.43
C SER A 115 -12.20 0.89 -23.42
N SER A 116 -12.33 1.36 -24.66
CA SER A 116 -13.24 0.82 -25.67
C SER A 116 -14.70 0.77 -25.21
N THR A 117 -15.09 1.59 -24.22
CA THR A 117 -16.46 1.63 -23.69
C THR A 117 -17.34 2.59 -24.50
N VAL A 118 -18.61 2.23 -24.58
CA VAL A 118 -19.64 3.01 -25.28
C VAL A 118 -20.30 3.93 -24.26
N ARG A 119 -20.34 5.26 -24.58
CA ARG A 119 -20.88 6.26 -23.68
C ARG A 119 -21.75 7.27 -24.43
N LEU A 120 -22.64 7.92 -23.72
CA LEU A 120 -23.32 9.10 -24.25
C LEU A 120 -22.31 10.22 -24.50
N VAL A 121 -22.55 11.02 -25.57
CA VAL A 121 -21.65 12.10 -25.97
C VAL A 121 -21.45 13.18 -24.88
N HIS A 122 -22.44 13.32 -23.99
CA HIS A 122 -22.38 14.27 -22.88
C HIS A 122 -23.40 13.90 -21.79
N PHE A 123 -23.10 14.22 -20.52
CA PHE A 123 -23.97 13.92 -19.37
C PHE A 123 -25.35 14.58 -19.45
N THR A 124 -25.47 15.80 -20.03
CA THR A 124 -26.77 16.48 -20.23
C THR A 124 -27.70 15.73 -21.17
N LEU A 125 -27.17 14.83 -22.02
CA LEU A 125 -28.01 13.94 -22.81
C LEU A 125 -28.61 12.84 -21.91
N GLN A 126 -27.89 12.35 -20.92
CA GLN A 126 -28.42 11.43 -19.93
C GLN A 126 -29.61 12.07 -19.17
N GLU A 127 -29.45 13.31 -18.69
CA GLU A 127 -30.53 14.06 -18.02
C GLU A 127 -31.73 14.21 -18.93
N HIS A 128 -31.48 14.56 -20.20
CA HIS A 128 -32.53 14.73 -21.19
C HIS A 128 -33.30 13.44 -21.49
N LEU A 129 -32.59 12.32 -21.68
CA LEU A 129 -33.21 10.99 -21.92
C LEU A 129 -33.97 10.50 -20.68
N SER A 130 -33.44 10.74 -19.47
CA SER A 130 -34.09 10.36 -18.21
C SER A 130 -35.34 11.18 -17.90
N SER A 131 -35.48 12.39 -18.49
CA SER A 131 -36.68 13.24 -18.31
C SER A 131 -37.91 12.73 -19.05
N ASP A 132 -37.76 11.82 -20.02
CA ASP A 132 -38.86 11.17 -20.75
C ASP A 132 -38.95 9.67 -20.43
N PRO A 133 -39.65 9.26 -19.37
CA PRO A 133 -39.78 7.84 -18.98
C PRO A 133 -40.57 6.99 -20.02
N THR A 134 -41.24 7.63 -20.99
CA THR A 134 -42.00 6.93 -22.02
C THR A 134 -41.14 6.49 -23.20
N LEU A 135 -39.89 6.98 -23.27
CA LEU A 135 -38.98 6.70 -24.39
C LEU A 135 -38.58 5.21 -24.46
N PHE A 136 -38.45 4.56 -23.32
CA PHE A 136 -38.06 3.14 -23.22
C PHE A 136 -39.10 2.39 -22.39
N HIS A 137 -39.64 1.33 -22.97
CA HIS A 137 -40.65 0.50 -22.32
C HIS A 137 -39.93 -0.61 -21.50
N ASN A 138 -40.12 -0.61 -20.19
CA ASN A 138 -39.52 -1.61 -19.25
C ASN A 138 -38.06 -1.95 -19.55
N PRO A 139 -37.14 -0.96 -19.52
CA PRO A 139 -35.75 -1.21 -19.93
C PRO A 139 -35.04 -2.26 -19.09
N HIS A 140 -35.27 -2.28 -17.76
CA HIS A 140 -34.64 -3.25 -16.88
C HIS A 140 -35.12 -4.69 -17.16
N SER A 141 -36.42 -4.90 -17.39
CA SER A 141 -36.94 -6.25 -17.79
C SER A 141 -36.28 -6.71 -19.09
N THR A 142 -36.21 -5.83 -20.10
CA THR A 142 -35.60 -6.14 -21.39
C THR A 142 -34.10 -6.50 -21.22
N ILE A 143 -33.36 -5.74 -20.45
CA ILE A 143 -31.94 -6.02 -20.15
C ILE A 143 -31.79 -7.36 -19.43
N THR A 144 -32.64 -7.62 -18.42
CA THR A 144 -32.65 -8.90 -17.69
C THR A 144 -32.93 -10.08 -18.60
N GLU A 145 -33.95 -10.00 -19.45
CA GLU A 145 -34.29 -11.06 -20.40
C GLU A 145 -33.15 -11.33 -21.38
N VAL A 146 -32.47 -10.30 -21.87
CA VAL A 146 -31.27 -10.44 -22.72
C VAL A 146 -30.13 -11.13 -21.95
N CYS A 147 -29.82 -10.68 -20.74
CA CYS A 147 -28.76 -11.26 -19.91
C CYS A 147 -29.05 -12.75 -19.64
N LEU A 148 -30.28 -13.08 -19.18
CA LEU A 148 -30.65 -14.45 -18.83
C LEU A 148 -30.75 -15.35 -20.08
N THR A 149 -31.21 -14.84 -21.22
CA THR A 149 -31.21 -15.60 -22.47
C THR A 149 -29.77 -15.94 -22.89
N TYR A 150 -28.86 -14.96 -22.83
CA TYR A 150 -27.44 -15.16 -23.13
C TYR A 150 -26.78 -16.21 -22.23
N LEU A 151 -27.04 -16.14 -20.91
CA LEU A 151 -26.53 -17.12 -19.95
C LEU A 151 -27.11 -18.52 -20.15
N ASN A 152 -28.30 -18.61 -20.66
CA ASN A 152 -28.96 -19.90 -20.95
C ASN A 152 -28.60 -20.51 -22.33
N TYR A 153 -27.74 -19.86 -23.13
CA TYR A 153 -27.25 -20.43 -24.38
C TYR A 153 -26.49 -21.74 -24.18
N GLY A 154 -26.65 -22.68 -25.10
CA GLY A 154 -26.04 -24.01 -24.99
C GLY A 154 -24.54 -23.99 -24.84
N TYR A 155 -23.86 -23.13 -25.63
CA TYR A 155 -22.39 -22.99 -25.55
C TYR A 155 -21.91 -22.31 -24.24
N VAL A 156 -22.70 -21.38 -23.62
CA VAL A 156 -22.38 -20.76 -22.34
C VAL A 156 -22.57 -21.77 -21.21
N ARG A 157 -23.66 -22.52 -21.23
CA ARG A 157 -23.94 -23.60 -20.24
C ARG A 157 -22.93 -24.74 -20.30
N GLY A 158 -22.27 -24.94 -21.42
CA GLY A 158 -21.22 -25.95 -21.59
C GLY A 158 -19.83 -25.54 -21.14
N LEU A 159 -19.64 -24.30 -20.66
CA LEU A 159 -18.35 -23.82 -20.14
C LEU A 159 -18.09 -24.35 -18.74
N SER A 160 -16.86 -24.80 -18.49
CA SER A 160 -16.44 -25.21 -17.15
C SER A 160 -16.43 -24.00 -16.19
N PRO A 161 -16.95 -24.14 -14.96
CA PRO A 161 -16.85 -23.10 -13.93
C PRO A 161 -15.42 -22.85 -13.48
N GLU A 162 -14.44 -23.69 -13.81
CA GLU A 162 -13.02 -23.51 -13.49
C GLU A 162 -12.33 -22.45 -14.36
N VAL A 163 -13.03 -21.84 -15.32
CA VAL A 163 -12.49 -20.76 -16.16
C VAL A 163 -12.57 -19.44 -15.45
N TYR A 164 -11.45 -19.01 -14.84
CA TYR A 164 -11.34 -17.75 -14.08
C TYR A 164 -11.39 -16.47 -14.94
N CYS A 165 -11.19 -16.56 -16.25
CA CYS A 165 -11.31 -15.42 -17.17
C CYS A 165 -12.35 -15.71 -18.22
N ALA A 166 -13.31 -14.78 -18.42
CA ALA A 166 -14.27 -14.87 -19.50
C ALA A 166 -13.52 -14.97 -20.85
N PRO A 167 -13.78 -16.02 -21.67
CA PRO A 167 -13.15 -16.12 -22.98
C PRO A 167 -13.47 -14.89 -23.85
N SER A 168 -12.49 -14.41 -24.62
CA SER A 168 -12.68 -13.25 -25.51
C SER A 168 -13.78 -13.46 -26.56
N THR A 169 -14.19 -14.69 -26.78
CA THR A 169 -15.29 -15.09 -27.69
C THR A 169 -16.67 -14.81 -27.13
N ILE A 170 -16.81 -14.62 -25.82
CA ILE A 170 -18.08 -14.38 -25.10
C ILE A 170 -18.00 -13.12 -24.23
N PRO A 171 -17.72 -11.95 -24.82
CA PRO A 171 -17.41 -10.70 -24.09
C PRO A 171 -18.54 -10.25 -23.15
N PHE A 172 -19.79 -10.58 -23.41
CA PHE A 172 -20.95 -10.14 -22.61
C PHE A 172 -21.18 -11.00 -21.35
N LEU A 173 -20.42 -12.09 -21.16
CA LEU A 173 -20.60 -13.04 -20.04
C LEU A 173 -20.46 -12.38 -18.66
N ASP A 174 -19.42 -11.59 -18.46
CA ASP A 174 -19.15 -10.91 -17.18
C ASP A 174 -20.31 -9.99 -16.79
N TYR A 175 -20.73 -9.12 -17.71
CA TYR A 175 -21.86 -8.22 -17.45
C TYR A 175 -23.15 -9.00 -17.16
N ALA A 176 -23.46 -9.97 -18.00
CA ALA A 176 -24.69 -10.75 -17.86
C ALA A 176 -24.72 -11.52 -16.53
N SER A 177 -23.60 -12.15 -16.11
CA SER A 177 -23.49 -12.91 -14.86
C SER A 177 -23.66 -12.05 -13.62
N CYS A 178 -23.02 -10.86 -13.60
CA CYS A 178 -22.94 -10.04 -12.41
C CYS A 178 -24.12 -9.08 -12.20
N TYR A 179 -24.80 -8.65 -13.27
CA TYR A 179 -25.77 -7.56 -13.20
C TYR A 179 -27.23 -7.91 -13.53
N TRP A 180 -27.53 -9.15 -13.97
CA TRP A 180 -28.92 -9.50 -14.26
C TRP A 180 -29.84 -9.37 -13.05
N GLY A 181 -29.32 -9.68 -11.84
CA GLY A 181 -30.07 -9.54 -10.58
C GLY A 181 -30.45 -8.11 -10.25
N GLU A 182 -29.53 -7.16 -10.49
CA GLU A 182 -29.80 -5.72 -10.30
C GLU A 182 -30.96 -5.22 -11.18
N HIS A 183 -30.94 -5.66 -12.44
CA HIS A 183 -31.99 -5.31 -13.37
C HIS A 183 -33.29 -6.06 -13.05
N ALA A 184 -33.23 -7.33 -12.62
CA ALA A 184 -34.41 -8.12 -12.24
C ALA A 184 -35.17 -7.48 -11.06
N ARG A 185 -34.45 -6.95 -10.06
CA ARG A 185 -35.07 -6.26 -8.92
C ARG A 185 -35.89 -5.02 -9.32
N ARG A 186 -35.52 -4.37 -10.44
CA ARG A 186 -36.21 -3.17 -10.95
C ARG A 186 -37.27 -3.47 -12.02
N GLY A 187 -37.24 -4.69 -12.57
CA GLY A 187 -38.15 -5.04 -13.67
C GLY A 187 -38.38 -6.55 -13.79
N MET A 188 -39.12 -7.12 -12.84
CA MET A 188 -39.49 -8.55 -12.86
C MET A 188 -40.66 -8.79 -13.79
N THR A 189 -40.53 -9.83 -14.64
CA THR A 189 -41.63 -10.40 -15.48
C THR A 189 -41.67 -11.91 -15.25
N GLU A 190 -42.82 -12.55 -15.66
CA GLU A 190 -42.91 -14.02 -15.60
C GLU A 190 -41.86 -14.68 -16.50
N ASN A 191 -41.55 -14.09 -17.66
CA ASN A 191 -40.50 -14.59 -18.54
C ASN A 191 -39.12 -14.52 -17.89
N VAL A 192 -38.77 -13.39 -17.26
CA VAL A 192 -37.54 -13.21 -16.46
C VAL A 192 -37.42 -14.30 -15.40
N LYS A 193 -38.52 -14.57 -14.68
CA LYS A 193 -38.57 -15.59 -13.64
C LYS A 193 -38.31 -16.99 -14.17
N VAL A 194 -38.94 -17.35 -15.30
CA VAL A 194 -38.72 -18.66 -15.94
C VAL A 194 -37.25 -18.81 -16.40
N LEU A 195 -36.69 -17.78 -17.04
CA LEU A 195 -35.29 -17.78 -17.48
C LEU A 195 -34.31 -17.87 -16.31
N ALA A 196 -34.60 -17.16 -15.22
CA ALA A 196 -33.79 -17.21 -14.00
C ALA A 196 -33.82 -18.62 -13.36
N LEU A 197 -35.01 -19.22 -13.19
CA LEU A 197 -35.14 -20.56 -12.64
C LEU A 197 -34.39 -21.59 -13.49
N ARG A 198 -34.41 -21.44 -14.81
CA ARG A 198 -33.68 -22.31 -15.73
C ARG A 198 -32.17 -22.18 -15.56
N LEU A 199 -31.65 -20.96 -15.34
CA LEU A 199 -30.23 -20.71 -15.04
C LEU A 199 -29.82 -21.34 -13.71
N LEU A 200 -30.66 -21.16 -12.67
CA LEU A 200 -30.36 -21.53 -11.28
C LEU A 200 -30.42 -23.04 -11.03
N ASP A 201 -31.10 -23.82 -11.88
CA ASP A 201 -31.26 -25.26 -11.75
C ASP A 201 -29.94 -26.05 -11.64
N ARG A 202 -28.90 -25.56 -12.31
CA ARG A 202 -27.50 -26.08 -12.23
C ARG A 202 -26.49 -24.94 -12.11
N PHE A 203 -26.76 -24.04 -11.20
CA PHE A 203 -25.94 -22.82 -11.08
C PHE A 203 -24.53 -23.10 -10.61
N ASP A 204 -24.34 -24.08 -9.75
CA ASP A 204 -23.07 -24.59 -9.26
C ASP A 204 -22.14 -25.17 -10.35
N GLU A 205 -22.71 -25.65 -11.44
CA GLU A 205 -22.01 -26.14 -12.62
C GLU A 205 -21.86 -25.06 -13.70
N HIS A 206 -22.48 -23.87 -13.50
CA HIS A 206 -22.53 -22.83 -14.50
C HIS A 206 -21.42 -21.78 -14.25
N ILE A 207 -20.71 -21.37 -15.30
CA ILE A 207 -19.63 -20.36 -15.23
C ILE A 207 -20.05 -19.05 -14.55
N SER A 208 -21.33 -18.69 -14.57
CA SER A 208 -21.83 -17.48 -13.91
C SER A 208 -21.67 -17.51 -12.39
N SER A 209 -21.67 -18.69 -11.76
CA SER A 209 -21.40 -18.82 -10.32
C SER A 209 -20.01 -18.34 -9.97
N THR A 210 -19.01 -18.78 -10.75
CA THR A 210 -17.61 -18.33 -10.59
C THR A 210 -17.42 -16.86 -10.90
N GLN A 211 -18.04 -16.35 -11.97
CA GLN A 211 -17.95 -14.92 -12.32
C GLN A 211 -18.54 -14.04 -11.21
N LEU A 212 -19.65 -14.44 -10.60
CA LEU A 212 -20.29 -13.72 -9.51
C LEU A 212 -19.41 -13.72 -8.25
N LEU A 213 -18.79 -14.84 -7.90
CA LEU A 213 -17.87 -14.97 -6.78
C LEU A 213 -16.58 -14.18 -7.01
N LEU A 214 -16.01 -14.22 -8.22
CA LEU A 214 -14.81 -13.41 -8.55
C LEU A 214 -15.09 -11.92 -8.38
N ARG A 215 -16.24 -11.46 -8.85
CA ARG A 215 -16.67 -10.08 -8.68
C ARG A 215 -16.81 -9.71 -7.21
N TYR A 216 -17.42 -10.58 -6.40
CA TYR A 216 -17.54 -10.39 -4.96
C TYR A 216 -16.17 -10.25 -4.28
N MET A 217 -15.21 -11.09 -4.64
CA MET A 217 -13.85 -11.04 -4.09
C MET A 217 -13.12 -9.75 -4.49
N GLU A 218 -13.29 -9.28 -5.74
CA GLU A 218 -12.72 -8.00 -6.20
C GLU A 218 -13.31 -6.81 -5.44
N ASP A 219 -14.61 -6.78 -5.25
CA ASP A 219 -15.32 -5.69 -4.56
C ASP A 219 -15.02 -5.68 -3.05
N SER A 220 -14.81 -6.84 -2.42
CA SER A 220 -14.51 -6.98 -0.98
C SER A 220 -13.03 -6.83 -0.63
N GLY A 221 -12.13 -6.74 -1.62
CA GLY A 221 -10.68 -6.66 -1.41
C GLY A 221 -10.06 -7.95 -0.84
N ARG A 222 -10.78 -9.07 -0.87
CA ARG A 222 -10.29 -10.35 -0.39
C ARG A 222 -9.30 -10.96 -1.39
N GLU A 223 -8.19 -11.49 -0.89
CA GLU A 223 -7.17 -12.12 -1.74
C GLU A 223 -7.75 -13.35 -2.46
N ARG A 224 -7.33 -13.53 -3.72
CA ARG A 224 -7.78 -14.60 -4.62
C ARG A 224 -7.19 -15.95 -4.20
N ASP A 225 -7.74 -16.60 -3.19
CA ASP A 225 -7.34 -17.95 -2.82
C ASP A 225 -8.44 -19.01 -3.13
N LEU A 226 -9.00 -18.93 -4.33
CA LEU A 226 -9.93 -19.96 -4.83
C LEU A 226 -9.27 -21.33 -5.01
N GLY A 227 -7.92 -21.40 -4.98
CA GLY A 227 -7.16 -22.64 -5.13
C GLY A 227 -7.19 -23.59 -3.92
N LYS A 228 -7.70 -23.12 -2.76
CA LYS A 228 -7.85 -23.96 -1.54
C LYS A 228 -9.28 -24.39 -1.27
N VAL A 229 -10.20 -24.07 -2.18
CA VAL A 229 -11.59 -24.49 -2.05
C VAL A 229 -11.66 -25.97 -2.38
N ASP A 230 -11.85 -26.82 -1.37
CA ASP A 230 -12.09 -28.25 -1.54
C ASP A 230 -13.30 -28.43 -2.46
N GLY A 231 -13.12 -29.13 -3.58
CA GLY A 231 -14.06 -29.19 -4.70
C GLY A 231 -15.42 -29.85 -4.44
N GLU A 232 -15.83 -30.05 -3.18
CA GLU A 232 -17.10 -30.68 -2.81
C GLU A 232 -18.23 -29.71 -2.45
N THR A 233 -17.91 -28.45 -2.10
CA THR A 233 -18.90 -27.44 -1.70
C THR A 233 -19.24 -26.49 -2.84
N LYS A 234 -20.50 -26.38 -3.18
CA LYS A 234 -20.96 -25.75 -4.43
C LYS A 234 -21.78 -24.49 -4.16
N PHE A 235 -21.45 -23.42 -4.87
CA PHE A 235 -22.26 -22.18 -4.85
C PHE A 235 -23.54 -22.40 -5.64
N THR A 236 -24.59 -22.89 -4.96
CA THR A 236 -25.87 -23.31 -5.60
C THR A 236 -26.69 -22.12 -6.08
N GLY A 237 -27.77 -22.41 -6.84
CA GLY A 237 -28.70 -21.38 -7.30
C GLY A 237 -29.37 -20.60 -6.16
N LEU A 238 -29.63 -21.25 -5.00
CA LEU A 238 -30.19 -20.56 -3.83
C LEU A 238 -29.18 -19.52 -3.22
N HIS A 239 -27.89 -19.86 -3.16
CA HIS A 239 -26.85 -18.90 -2.78
C HIS A 239 -26.79 -17.73 -3.74
N GLY A 240 -26.75 -18.00 -5.06
CA GLY A 240 -26.66 -16.97 -6.10
C GLY A 240 -27.84 -16.00 -6.06
N VAL A 241 -29.06 -16.48 -5.92
CA VAL A 241 -30.26 -15.61 -5.91
C VAL A 241 -30.40 -14.88 -4.57
N ALA A 242 -29.97 -15.47 -3.45
CA ALA A 242 -29.90 -14.81 -2.15
C ALA A 242 -28.88 -13.67 -2.16
N PHE A 243 -27.70 -13.90 -2.76
CA PHE A 243 -26.67 -12.88 -2.99
C PHE A 243 -27.18 -11.72 -3.88
N LEU A 244 -27.88 -12.06 -5.00
CA LEU A 244 -28.40 -11.08 -5.95
C LEU A 244 -29.63 -10.32 -5.45
N GLY A 245 -30.31 -10.79 -4.41
CA GLY A 245 -31.44 -10.11 -3.80
C GLY A 245 -32.75 -10.16 -4.59
N VAL A 246 -32.96 -11.18 -5.43
CA VAL A 246 -34.14 -11.25 -6.31
C VAL A 246 -35.25 -12.02 -5.61
N VAL A 247 -36.11 -11.29 -4.89
CA VAL A 247 -37.12 -11.77 -3.94
C VAL A 247 -38.12 -12.78 -4.62
N GLU A 248 -38.62 -12.43 -5.80
CA GLU A 248 -39.64 -13.25 -6.50
C GLU A 248 -39.08 -14.61 -6.96
N VAL A 249 -37.78 -14.63 -7.30
CA VAL A 249 -37.10 -15.85 -7.70
C VAL A 249 -36.80 -16.71 -6.46
N VAL A 250 -36.33 -16.12 -5.36
CA VAL A 250 -36.16 -16.83 -4.07
C VAL A 250 -37.47 -17.44 -3.62
N SER A 251 -38.56 -16.69 -3.66
CA SER A 251 -39.91 -17.19 -3.33
C SER A 251 -40.33 -18.39 -4.19
N ALA A 252 -39.95 -18.41 -5.49
CA ALA A 252 -40.21 -19.53 -6.36
C ALA A 252 -39.34 -20.76 -6.03
N VAL A 253 -38.04 -20.53 -5.84
CA VAL A 253 -37.05 -21.57 -5.47
C VAL A 253 -37.45 -22.26 -4.16
N LEU A 254 -37.81 -21.50 -3.11
CA LEU A 254 -38.20 -22.05 -1.82
C LEU A 254 -39.51 -22.85 -1.82
N LYS A 255 -40.36 -22.70 -2.84
CA LYS A 255 -41.57 -23.54 -3.04
C LYS A 255 -41.25 -24.90 -3.66
N MET A 256 -40.09 -25.02 -4.33
CA MET A 256 -39.59 -26.29 -4.82
C MET A 256 -39.00 -27.06 -3.63
N LYS A 257 -39.43 -28.32 -3.39
CA LYS A 257 -39.01 -29.07 -2.19
C LYS A 257 -37.57 -29.61 -2.21
N GLU A 258 -36.83 -29.32 -3.26
CA GLU A 258 -35.54 -29.95 -3.57
C GLU A 258 -34.30 -29.19 -3.05
N TRP A 259 -34.48 -28.03 -2.47
CA TRP A 259 -33.35 -27.20 -2.05
C TRP A 259 -33.01 -27.34 -0.57
N ASP A 260 -31.78 -27.69 -0.25
CA ASP A 260 -31.24 -27.60 1.11
C ASP A 260 -30.95 -26.15 1.46
N THR A 261 -31.74 -25.59 2.37
CA THR A 261 -31.62 -24.17 2.81
C THR A 261 -30.43 -23.92 3.70
N ASN A 262 -29.83 -24.95 4.29
CA ASN A 262 -28.63 -24.91 5.11
C ASN A 262 -27.38 -25.39 4.36
N ALA A 263 -27.50 -25.67 3.06
CA ALA A 263 -26.32 -26.01 2.28
C ALA A 263 -25.26 -24.95 2.41
N ALA A 264 -24.03 -25.39 2.67
CA ALA A 264 -22.86 -24.52 2.71
C ALA A 264 -22.24 -24.41 1.31
N ASP A 265 -21.83 -23.21 0.92
CA ASP A 265 -21.06 -22.99 -0.31
C ASP A 265 -19.56 -23.21 -0.08
N CYS A 266 -18.75 -22.85 -1.08
CA CYS A 266 -17.28 -22.96 -1.01
C CYS A 266 -16.61 -22.12 0.08
N PHE A 267 -17.29 -21.17 0.67
CA PHE A 267 -16.83 -20.40 1.84
C PHE A 267 -17.46 -20.91 3.16
N GLY A 268 -18.33 -21.90 3.09
CA GLY A 268 -19.13 -22.41 4.19
C GLY A 268 -20.33 -21.53 4.52
N GLY A 269 -20.60 -20.49 3.73
CA GLY A 269 -21.74 -19.61 3.89
C GLY A 269 -23.03 -20.26 3.37
N THR A 270 -24.17 -19.98 4.04
CA THR A 270 -25.49 -20.40 3.60
C THR A 270 -26.18 -19.30 2.78
N ALA A 271 -27.31 -19.61 2.18
CA ALA A 271 -28.14 -18.60 1.51
C ALA A 271 -28.56 -17.47 2.47
N LEU A 272 -28.77 -17.79 3.75
CA LEU A 272 -29.07 -16.80 4.78
C LEU A 272 -27.86 -15.89 5.08
N THR A 273 -26.66 -16.46 5.08
CA THR A 273 -25.40 -15.67 5.23
C THR A 273 -25.28 -14.62 4.14
N TRP A 274 -25.47 -15.02 2.89
CA TRP A 274 -25.41 -14.09 1.74
C TRP A 274 -26.51 -13.02 1.76
N ALA A 275 -27.75 -13.41 2.08
CA ALA A 275 -28.83 -12.45 2.21
C ALA A 275 -28.59 -11.45 3.35
N ALA A 276 -28.02 -11.93 4.47
CA ALA A 276 -27.73 -11.11 5.64
C ALA A 276 -26.56 -10.14 5.39
N GLU A 277 -25.48 -10.61 4.75
CA GLU A 277 -24.33 -9.77 4.37
C GLU A 277 -24.74 -8.65 3.40
N ARG A 278 -25.66 -8.93 2.48
CA ARG A 278 -26.15 -7.96 1.48
C ARG A 278 -27.33 -7.11 1.94
N GLY A 279 -27.90 -7.39 3.12
CA GLY A 279 -29.03 -6.64 3.68
C GLY A 279 -30.37 -6.90 3.00
N HIS A 280 -30.56 -8.06 2.42
CA HIS A 280 -31.80 -8.39 1.69
C HIS A 280 -32.90 -8.83 2.66
N GLU A 281 -33.49 -7.87 3.40
CA GLU A 281 -34.48 -8.09 4.46
C GLU A 281 -35.62 -9.03 4.07
N ALA A 282 -36.21 -8.84 2.88
CA ALA A 282 -37.33 -9.66 2.44
C ALA A 282 -36.94 -11.14 2.26
N ILE A 283 -35.69 -11.40 1.81
CA ILE A 283 -35.17 -12.76 1.64
C ILE A 283 -34.85 -13.37 3.00
N VAL A 284 -34.17 -12.60 3.88
CA VAL A 284 -33.90 -13.03 5.26
C VAL A 284 -35.21 -13.43 5.96
N LYS A 285 -36.24 -12.60 5.85
CA LYS A 285 -37.55 -12.91 6.41
C LYS A 285 -38.12 -14.23 5.88
N MET A 286 -38.10 -14.43 4.55
CA MET A 286 -38.61 -15.67 3.94
C MET A 286 -37.84 -16.92 4.36
N LEU A 287 -36.52 -16.80 4.55
CA LEU A 287 -35.69 -17.90 5.03
C LEU A 287 -35.97 -18.18 6.51
N LEU A 288 -36.07 -17.15 7.38
CA LEU A 288 -36.33 -17.31 8.79
C LEU A 288 -37.75 -17.79 9.12
N GLU A 289 -38.74 -17.63 8.24
CA GLU A 289 -40.09 -18.20 8.38
C GLU A 289 -40.09 -19.73 8.23
N ARG A 290 -39.05 -20.31 7.69
CA ARG A 290 -38.90 -21.77 7.57
C ARG A 290 -38.32 -22.35 8.85
N LYS A 291 -38.85 -23.51 9.26
CA LYS A 291 -38.41 -24.20 10.48
C LYS A 291 -37.12 -25.01 10.28
N ASP A 292 -36.73 -25.29 9.05
CA ASP A 292 -35.55 -26.07 8.67
C ASP A 292 -34.31 -25.23 8.49
N VAL A 293 -34.41 -23.88 8.53
CA VAL A 293 -33.29 -22.97 8.47
C VAL A 293 -32.64 -22.81 9.83
N ASN A 294 -31.33 -23.07 9.91
CA ASN A 294 -30.51 -22.73 11.07
C ASN A 294 -29.93 -21.32 10.91
N PRO A 295 -30.41 -20.33 11.72
CA PRO A 295 -29.97 -18.93 11.55
C PRO A 295 -28.58 -18.62 12.11
N ASP A 296 -27.96 -19.58 12.82
CA ASP A 296 -26.69 -19.37 13.54
C ASP A 296 -25.53 -20.19 12.92
N LEU A 297 -25.71 -20.72 11.69
CA LEU A 297 -24.64 -21.39 10.97
C LEU A 297 -23.55 -20.39 10.56
N ALA A 298 -22.37 -20.59 11.13
CA ALA A 298 -21.19 -19.82 10.78
C ALA A 298 -20.55 -20.34 9.48
N ASP A 299 -20.00 -19.44 8.66
CA ASP A 299 -19.19 -19.83 7.51
C ASP A 299 -17.87 -20.51 7.94
N THR A 300 -17.31 -21.37 7.09
CA THR A 300 -16.13 -22.17 7.45
C THR A 300 -14.81 -21.41 7.31
N VAL A 301 -14.77 -20.33 6.52
CA VAL A 301 -13.55 -19.58 6.24
C VAL A 301 -13.28 -18.55 7.34
N ALA A 302 -14.28 -17.76 7.69
CA ALA A 302 -14.16 -16.71 8.70
C ALA A 302 -14.76 -17.14 10.05
N GLY A 303 -15.63 -18.15 10.10
CA GLY A 303 -16.36 -18.52 11.31
C GLY A 303 -17.47 -17.53 11.66
N ARG A 304 -17.92 -16.74 10.70
CA ARG A 304 -18.90 -15.67 10.92
C ARG A 304 -20.33 -16.17 10.69
N THR A 305 -21.21 -15.80 11.62
CA THR A 305 -22.65 -16.06 11.51
C THR A 305 -23.33 -15.00 10.62
N PRO A 306 -24.56 -15.26 10.12
CA PRO A 306 -25.38 -14.26 9.44
C PRO A 306 -25.52 -12.96 10.25
N LEU A 307 -25.61 -13.07 11.60
CA LEU A 307 -25.68 -11.90 12.50
C LEU A 307 -24.37 -11.09 12.47
N SER A 308 -23.20 -11.73 12.46
CA SER A 308 -21.90 -11.03 12.39
C SER A 308 -21.75 -10.24 11.09
N TRP A 309 -22.15 -10.83 9.95
CA TRP A 309 -22.14 -10.18 8.66
C TRP A 309 -23.10 -8.99 8.57
N ALA A 310 -24.32 -9.17 9.03
CA ALA A 310 -25.32 -8.10 9.06
C ALA A 310 -24.90 -6.96 9.99
N ALA A 311 -24.26 -7.29 11.12
CA ALA A 311 -23.80 -6.33 12.11
C ALA A 311 -22.66 -5.44 11.60
N GLU A 312 -21.66 -6.02 10.94
CA GLU A 312 -20.55 -5.27 10.29
C GLU A 312 -21.08 -4.27 9.26
N ASN A 313 -21.99 -4.75 8.39
CA ASN A 313 -22.52 -3.95 7.28
C ASN A 313 -23.64 -2.98 7.69
N GLY A 314 -24.10 -3.03 8.96
CA GLY A 314 -25.09 -2.11 9.48
C GLY A 314 -26.53 -2.35 9.00
N HIS A 315 -26.87 -3.58 8.64
CA HIS A 315 -28.21 -3.95 8.14
C HIS A 315 -29.22 -4.11 9.26
N VAL A 316 -29.71 -2.97 9.75
CA VAL A 316 -30.57 -2.86 10.96
C VAL A 316 -31.78 -3.80 10.92
N GLY A 317 -32.52 -3.85 9.81
CA GLY A 317 -33.70 -4.70 9.70
C GLY A 317 -33.36 -6.20 9.71
N VAL A 318 -32.23 -6.60 9.12
CA VAL A 318 -31.73 -8.00 9.18
C VAL A 318 -31.32 -8.36 10.60
N VAL A 319 -30.53 -7.49 11.28
CA VAL A 319 -30.12 -7.68 12.67
C VAL A 319 -31.33 -7.84 13.58
N GLN A 320 -32.36 -7.00 13.41
CA GLN A 320 -33.59 -7.09 14.17
C GLN A 320 -34.25 -8.47 14.01
N MET A 321 -34.44 -8.92 12.77
CA MET A 321 -35.08 -10.21 12.50
C MET A 321 -34.30 -11.39 13.07
N LEU A 322 -32.96 -11.33 13.02
CA LEU A 322 -32.11 -12.38 13.61
C LEU A 322 -32.18 -12.36 15.15
N LEU A 323 -32.15 -11.18 15.78
CA LEU A 323 -32.22 -11.06 17.24
C LEU A 323 -33.62 -11.37 17.85
N GLU A 324 -34.69 -11.35 17.04
CA GLU A 324 -36.03 -11.82 17.43
C GLU A 324 -36.10 -13.35 17.56
N ARG A 325 -35.10 -14.08 17.03
CA ARG A 325 -34.99 -15.53 17.16
C ARG A 325 -34.26 -15.90 18.46
N GLU A 326 -34.83 -16.85 19.24
CA GLU A 326 -34.23 -17.36 20.49
C GLU A 326 -33.02 -18.28 20.23
N ASP A 327 -32.93 -18.90 19.04
CA ASP A 327 -31.89 -19.82 18.64
C ASP A 327 -30.65 -19.13 18.02
N VAL A 328 -30.59 -17.79 18.00
CA VAL A 328 -29.43 -17.01 17.58
C VAL A 328 -28.58 -16.58 18.77
N ASN A 329 -27.32 -16.98 18.77
CA ASN A 329 -26.35 -16.57 19.78
C ASN A 329 -25.67 -15.23 19.40
N PRO A 330 -25.94 -14.11 20.10
CA PRO A 330 -25.38 -12.81 19.77
C PRO A 330 -23.88 -12.63 20.13
N ASN A 331 -23.29 -13.64 20.78
CA ASN A 331 -21.89 -13.63 21.23
C ASN A 331 -20.99 -14.61 20.46
N THR A 332 -21.46 -15.17 19.35
CA THR A 332 -20.62 -16.08 18.53
C THR A 332 -19.39 -15.35 18.03
N ILE A 333 -18.22 -15.93 18.32
CA ILE A 333 -16.93 -15.40 17.90
C ILE A 333 -16.54 -15.96 16.54
N ASP A 334 -15.88 -15.15 15.70
CA ASP A 334 -15.31 -15.62 14.43
C ASP A 334 -14.00 -16.39 14.63
N ASN A 335 -13.58 -17.14 13.60
CA ASN A 335 -12.36 -17.97 13.62
C ASN A 335 -11.08 -17.21 13.27
N THR A 336 -11.17 -15.98 12.74
CA THR A 336 -10.05 -15.21 12.22
C THR A 336 -9.41 -14.33 13.29
N SER A 337 -10.23 -13.61 14.01
CA SER A 337 -9.80 -12.68 15.06
C SER A 337 -10.44 -13.01 16.43
N GLY A 338 -11.54 -13.74 16.47
CA GLY A 338 -12.33 -13.98 17.67
C GLY A 338 -13.27 -12.83 17.99
N ASP A 339 -13.61 -12.02 16.99
CA ASP A 339 -14.53 -10.89 17.12
C ASP A 339 -15.99 -11.36 17.17
N THR A 340 -16.79 -10.67 17.99
CA THR A 340 -18.23 -10.87 18.11
C THR A 340 -19.01 -10.00 17.12
N PRO A 341 -20.33 -10.25 16.89
CA PRO A 341 -21.19 -9.31 16.17
C PRO A 341 -21.13 -7.87 16.73
N LEU A 342 -21.00 -7.72 18.06
CA LEU A 342 -20.86 -6.42 18.70
C LEU A 342 -19.52 -5.75 18.38
N SER A 343 -18.40 -6.50 18.35
CA SER A 343 -17.10 -5.99 17.94
C SER A 343 -17.12 -5.51 16.50
N TRP A 344 -17.72 -6.29 15.58
CA TRP A 344 -17.88 -5.92 14.17
C TRP A 344 -18.74 -4.66 13.98
N ALA A 345 -19.88 -4.58 14.68
CA ALA A 345 -20.71 -3.38 14.64
C ALA A 345 -19.99 -2.15 15.21
N ALA A 346 -19.22 -2.32 16.29
CA ALA A 346 -18.46 -1.24 16.92
C ALA A 346 -17.32 -0.74 16.03
N SER A 347 -16.57 -1.64 15.39
CA SER A 347 -15.50 -1.29 14.46
C SER A 347 -16.02 -0.67 13.14
N GLY A 348 -17.22 -1.08 12.70
CA GLY A 348 -17.90 -0.53 11.52
C GLY A 348 -18.68 0.77 11.77
N GLY A 349 -18.77 1.25 13.03
CA GLY A 349 -19.48 2.49 13.37
C GLY A 349 -21.01 2.36 13.31
N GLN A 350 -21.54 1.15 13.44
CA GLN A 350 -22.96 0.84 13.24
C GLN A 350 -23.79 1.13 14.50
N THR A 351 -23.96 2.42 14.83
CA THR A 351 -24.57 2.92 16.07
C THR A 351 -25.90 2.26 16.40
N ARG A 352 -26.81 2.12 15.41
CA ARG A 352 -28.13 1.52 15.62
C ARG A 352 -28.04 0.03 15.92
N VAL A 353 -27.13 -0.69 15.24
CA VAL A 353 -26.91 -2.13 15.49
C VAL A 353 -26.31 -2.35 16.86
N VAL A 354 -25.30 -1.55 17.24
CA VAL A 354 -24.72 -1.60 18.61
C VAL A 354 -25.80 -1.41 19.67
N LYS A 355 -26.69 -0.43 19.50
CA LYS A 355 -27.80 -0.18 20.43
C LYS A 355 -28.69 -1.41 20.54
N MET A 356 -29.12 -2.02 19.45
CA MET A 356 -29.98 -3.21 19.44
C MET A 356 -29.30 -4.41 20.08
N LEU A 357 -28.02 -4.65 19.82
CA LEU A 357 -27.26 -5.71 20.47
C LEU A 357 -27.18 -5.47 21.99
N LEU A 358 -26.92 -4.23 22.42
CA LEU A 358 -26.85 -3.88 23.86
C LEU A 358 -28.21 -3.95 24.57
N GLU A 359 -29.34 -3.90 23.87
CA GLU A 359 -30.67 -4.09 24.48
C GLU A 359 -30.92 -5.55 24.90
N ARG A 360 -30.18 -6.52 24.36
CA ARG A 360 -30.22 -7.93 24.77
C ARG A 360 -29.58 -8.11 26.15
N GLN A 361 -30.19 -8.97 26.98
CA GLN A 361 -29.66 -9.25 28.33
C GLN A 361 -28.50 -10.23 28.34
N ASP A 362 -28.43 -11.09 27.32
CA ASP A 362 -27.42 -12.14 27.16
C ASP A 362 -26.15 -11.67 26.40
N ILE A 363 -26.11 -10.41 26.01
CA ILE A 363 -24.91 -9.84 25.31
C ILE A 363 -23.71 -9.71 26.26
N ASN A 364 -22.53 -10.11 25.81
CA ASN A 364 -21.28 -9.87 26.52
C ASN A 364 -20.54 -8.66 25.87
N PRO A 365 -20.66 -7.46 26.48
CA PRO A 365 -20.04 -6.27 25.87
C PRO A 365 -18.51 -6.17 26.05
N ASP A 366 -17.94 -7.03 26.92
CA ASP A 366 -16.51 -7.08 27.23
C ASP A 366 -15.77 -8.22 26.52
N GLN A 367 -16.41 -8.92 25.60
CA GLN A 367 -15.76 -10.02 24.90
C GLN A 367 -14.59 -9.48 24.07
N ALA A 368 -13.40 -9.81 24.51
CA ALA A 368 -12.19 -9.48 23.78
C ALA A 368 -11.98 -10.46 22.62
N ASP A 369 -11.46 -9.98 21.52
CA ASP A 369 -10.99 -10.82 20.41
C ASP A 369 -9.80 -11.69 20.87
N THR A 370 -9.64 -12.85 20.25
CA THR A 370 -8.63 -13.84 20.66
C THR A 370 -7.23 -13.55 20.13
N ARG A 371 -7.10 -12.71 19.11
CA ARG A 371 -5.84 -12.40 18.45
C ARG A 371 -5.14 -11.20 19.06
N THR A 372 -5.87 -10.13 19.33
CA THR A 372 -5.31 -8.87 19.80
C THR A 372 -5.73 -8.52 21.22
N GLY A 373 -6.80 -9.15 21.76
CA GLY A 373 -7.38 -8.83 23.06
C GLY A 373 -8.26 -7.59 23.05
N ARG A 374 -8.62 -7.06 21.86
CA ARG A 374 -9.46 -5.89 21.71
C ARG A 374 -10.92 -6.17 22.07
N THR A 375 -11.53 -5.27 22.82
CA THR A 375 -12.96 -5.29 23.14
C THR A 375 -13.74 -4.43 22.12
N PRO A 376 -15.09 -4.56 22.07
CA PRO A 376 -15.91 -3.63 21.28
C PRO A 376 -15.66 -2.16 21.63
N LEU A 377 -15.40 -1.85 22.90
CA LEU A 377 -15.05 -0.50 23.35
C LEU A 377 -13.72 -0.02 22.75
N SER A 378 -12.70 -0.87 22.73
CA SER A 378 -11.40 -0.49 22.15
C SER A 378 -11.46 -0.30 20.63
N TRP A 379 -12.27 -1.10 19.91
CA TRP A 379 -12.54 -0.91 18.50
C TRP A 379 -13.24 0.43 18.20
N ALA A 380 -14.30 0.74 18.96
CA ALA A 380 -15.02 2.00 18.81
C ALA A 380 -14.14 3.22 19.15
N ALA A 381 -13.31 3.12 20.20
CA ALA A 381 -12.39 4.18 20.61
C ALA A 381 -11.27 4.44 19.58
N ASP A 382 -10.72 3.37 19.00
CA ASP A 382 -9.70 3.43 17.94
C ASP A 382 -10.24 4.11 16.66
N SER A 383 -11.50 3.80 16.33
CA SER A 383 -12.16 4.32 15.12
C SER A 383 -12.84 5.69 15.30
N GLY A 384 -12.90 6.24 16.52
CA GLY A 384 -13.48 7.55 16.80
C GLY A 384 -15.00 7.61 16.87
N TYR A 385 -15.67 6.48 17.11
CA TYR A 385 -17.15 6.42 17.15
C TYR A 385 -17.68 6.80 18.55
N ALA A 386 -17.70 8.12 18.84
CA ALA A 386 -18.02 8.68 20.15
C ALA A 386 -19.39 8.24 20.70
N GLU A 387 -20.43 8.15 19.87
CA GLU A 387 -21.76 7.71 20.29
C GLU A 387 -21.77 6.24 20.73
N ILE A 388 -21.02 5.37 20.01
CA ILE A 388 -20.87 3.95 20.38
C ILE A 388 -20.09 3.82 21.68
N VAL A 389 -18.98 4.55 21.81
CA VAL A 389 -18.19 4.60 23.05
C VAL A 389 -19.10 5.00 24.22
N LYS A 390 -19.90 6.05 24.09
CA LYS A 390 -20.84 6.50 25.11
C LYS A 390 -21.83 5.39 25.49
N MET A 391 -22.48 4.74 24.55
CA MET A 391 -23.44 3.67 24.80
C MET A 391 -22.80 2.47 25.51
N LEU A 392 -21.59 2.10 25.12
CA LEU A 392 -20.85 1.03 25.79
C LEU A 392 -20.49 1.42 27.22
N LEU A 393 -20.01 2.64 27.44
CA LEU A 393 -19.63 3.16 28.74
C LEU A 393 -20.82 3.25 29.74
N GLU A 394 -22.04 3.50 29.25
CA GLU A 394 -23.27 3.56 30.06
C GLU A 394 -23.74 2.19 30.55
N ARG A 395 -23.15 1.07 30.05
CA ARG A 395 -23.45 -0.30 30.52
C ARG A 395 -22.79 -0.57 31.87
N GLU A 396 -23.58 -0.98 32.82
CA GLU A 396 -23.09 -1.40 34.15
C GLU A 396 -22.20 -2.63 34.07
N GLY A 397 -21.04 -2.58 34.74
CA GLY A 397 -20.07 -3.68 34.82
C GLY A 397 -19.07 -3.78 33.68
N LEU A 398 -19.07 -2.85 32.73
CA LEU A 398 -18.10 -2.84 31.64
C LEU A 398 -16.66 -2.65 32.15
N LYS A 399 -15.71 -3.44 31.60
CA LYS A 399 -14.28 -3.33 31.92
C LYS A 399 -13.61 -2.35 30.95
N SER A 400 -13.72 -1.06 31.25
CA SER A 400 -13.18 0.03 30.45
C SER A 400 -11.67 0.03 30.23
N ASN A 401 -10.94 -0.62 31.16
CA ASN A 401 -9.47 -0.71 31.13
C ASN A 401 -8.98 -2.07 30.63
N ALA A 402 -9.78 -2.79 29.84
CA ALA A 402 -9.30 -3.99 29.16
C ALA A 402 -8.12 -3.61 28.26
N VAL A 403 -7.01 -4.31 28.45
CA VAL A 403 -5.75 -4.09 27.75
C VAL A 403 -5.66 -5.06 26.60
N ASP A 404 -5.32 -4.56 25.43
CA ASP A 404 -5.00 -5.34 24.25
C ASP A 404 -3.75 -6.21 24.52
N THR A 405 -3.78 -7.47 24.12
CA THR A 405 -2.68 -8.40 24.33
C THR A 405 -1.53 -8.23 23.34
N GLN A 406 -1.76 -7.57 22.22
CA GLN A 406 -0.76 -7.39 21.17
C GLN A 406 0.14 -6.19 21.41
N ASP A 407 -0.41 -5.05 21.71
CA ASP A 407 0.33 -3.80 21.92
C ASP A 407 0.23 -3.25 23.35
N GLY A 408 -0.53 -3.92 24.22
CA GLY A 408 -0.68 -3.54 25.63
C GLY A 408 -1.46 -2.23 25.84
N LEU A 409 -2.21 -1.78 24.83
CA LEU A 409 -2.93 -0.51 24.87
C LEU A 409 -4.36 -0.70 25.39
N ALA A 410 -4.76 0.11 26.36
CA ALA A 410 -6.15 0.28 26.72
C ALA A 410 -6.88 1.25 25.78
N SER A 411 -8.22 1.27 25.85
CA SER A 411 -9.04 2.16 25.02
C SER A 411 -8.70 3.66 25.14
N PRO A 412 -8.42 4.23 26.35
CA PRO A 412 -8.06 5.63 26.46
C PRO A 412 -6.76 6.06 25.75
N PRO A 413 -5.61 5.35 25.86
CA PRO A 413 -4.43 5.65 25.07
C PRO A 413 -4.69 5.61 23.56
N ARG A 414 -5.47 4.63 23.08
CA ARG A 414 -5.84 4.54 21.66
C ARG A 414 -6.60 5.78 21.19
N ALA A 415 -7.66 6.16 21.88
CA ALA A 415 -8.41 7.38 21.55
C ALA A 415 -7.52 8.63 21.57
N SER A 416 -6.56 8.71 22.50
CA SER A 416 -5.61 9.81 22.61
C SER A 416 -4.66 9.88 21.40
N GLY A 417 -4.16 8.74 20.94
CA GLY A 417 -3.23 8.67 19.81
C GLY A 417 -3.87 8.93 18.45
N TRP A 418 -5.20 8.87 18.35
CA TRP A 418 -5.93 9.21 17.14
C TRP A 418 -6.62 10.57 17.18
N GLY A 419 -6.39 11.36 18.25
CA GLY A 419 -6.93 12.70 18.36
C GLY A 419 -8.44 12.75 18.64
N HIS A 420 -9.02 11.70 19.21
CA HIS A 420 -10.45 11.64 19.49
C HIS A 420 -10.80 12.36 20.80
N GLU A 421 -10.69 13.69 20.83
CA GLU A 421 -10.92 14.55 22.00
C GLU A 421 -12.20 14.22 22.76
N GLY A 422 -13.32 14.12 22.05
CA GLY A 422 -14.62 13.84 22.66
C GLY A 422 -14.65 12.51 23.42
N ILE A 423 -13.98 11.48 22.88
CA ILE A 423 -13.87 10.16 23.50
C ILE A 423 -12.94 10.22 24.72
N VAL A 424 -11.80 10.86 24.60
CA VAL A 424 -10.87 11.06 25.73
C VAL A 424 -11.57 11.79 26.87
N LYS A 425 -12.34 12.84 26.56
CA LYS A 425 -13.13 13.56 27.54
C LYS A 425 -14.18 12.67 28.23
N MET A 426 -14.90 11.80 27.50
CA MET A 426 -15.84 10.84 28.09
C MET A 426 -15.13 9.88 29.05
N PHE A 427 -13.97 9.35 28.68
CA PHE A 427 -13.19 8.49 29.57
C PHE A 427 -12.75 9.21 30.85
N LEU A 428 -12.37 10.48 30.75
CA LEU A 428 -11.96 11.30 31.90
C LEU A 428 -13.12 11.63 32.84
N GLU A 429 -14.27 12.02 32.28
CA GLU A 429 -15.46 12.41 33.06
C GLU A 429 -16.10 11.22 33.79
N GLN A 430 -16.15 10.06 33.12
CA GLN A 430 -16.92 8.93 33.67
C GLN A 430 -16.14 8.10 34.70
N TRP A 431 -14.81 8.01 34.57
CA TRP A 431 -14.00 7.13 35.42
C TRP A 431 -12.91 7.83 36.21
N GLY A 432 -12.81 9.16 36.13
CA GLY A 432 -11.75 9.87 36.82
C GLY A 432 -10.41 9.22 36.54
N ILE A 433 -10.13 8.95 35.28
CA ILE A 433 -8.88 8.28 34.91
C ILE A 433 -7.77 9.09 35.56
N LYS A 434 -7.18 8.50 36.59
CA LYS A 434 -5.90 8.99 37.07
C LYS A 434 -5.00 8.95 35.83
N SER A 435 -4.66 10.11 35.33
CA SER A 435 -3.91 10.36 34.08
C SER A 435 -2.59 9.59 33.98
N ASN A 436 -2.34 8.72 34.94
CA ASN A 436 -1.16 7.89 35.04
C ASN A 436 -1.52 6.47 35.53
N PRO A 437 -2.05 5.59 34.65
CA PRO A 437 -2.29 4.18 34.98
C PRO A 437 -0.98 3.36 34.90
N ALA A 438 0.10 3.82 35.54
CA ALA A 438 1.39 3.13 35.59
C ALA A 438 1.37 1.77 36.34
N LYS A 439 0.20 1.17 36.57
CA LYS A 439 0.08 -0.12 37.29
C LYS A 439 -0.47 -1.28 36.45
N ASN A 440 -0.91 -1.03 35.25
CA ASN A 440 -1.35 -2.06 34.32
C ASN A 440 -0.27 -2.25 33.25
N ASN A 441 -0.24 -3.38 32.58
CA ASN A 441 0.72 -3.73 31.51
C ASN A 441 0.70 -2.77 30.29
N ASP A 442 0.11 -1.59 30.46
CA ASP A 442 0.03 -0.56 29.43
C ASP A 442 1.42 0.06 29.22
N HIS A 443 2.01 -0.21 28.08
CA HIS A 443 3.33 0.30 27.72
C HIS A 443 3.30 1.82 27.49
N TYR A 444 2.16 2.40 27.08
CA TYR A 444 2.00 3.84 26.79
C TYR A 444 0.94 4.50 27.67
N THR A 445 1.21 5.74 28.08
CA THR A 445 0.19 6.59 28.70
C THR A 445 -0.62 7.34 27.62
N PRO A 446 -1.86 7.80 27.91
CA PRO A 446 -2.59 8.67 26.99
C PRO A 446 -1.76 9.86 26.50
N LEU A 447 -0.98 10.48 27.41
CA LEU A 447 -0.14 11.63 27.10
C LEU A 447 1.03 11.27 26.15
N SER A 448 1.72 10.15 26.40
CA SER A 448 2.83 9.71 25.54
C SER A 448 2.35 9.29 24.14
N TRP A 449 1.15 8.67 24.05
CA TRP A 449 0.59 8.28 22.76
C TRP A 449 0.11 9.49 21.94
N ALA A 450 -0.56 10.47 22.58
CA ALA A 450 -0.90 11.73 21.92
C ALA A 450 0.34 12.47 21.44
N ALA A 451 1.41 12.48 22.26
CA ALA A 451 2.69 13.09 21.89
C ALA A 451 3.37 12.38 20.70
N ALA A 452 3.34 11.05 20.64
CA ALA A 452 3.92 10.27 19.54
C ALA A 452 3.19 10.48 18.21
N ARG A 453 1.89 10.75 18.25
CA ARG A 453 1.04 10.91 17.06
C ARG A 453 0.87 12.35 16.59
N GLY A 454 1.26 13.33 17.39
CA GLY A 454 1.11 14.73 17.01
C GLY A 454 -0.23 15.36 17.39
N GLU A 455 -1.01 14.73 18.28
CA GLU A 455 -2.38 15.12 18.61
C GLU A 455 -2.40 16.26 19.63
N THR A 456 -2.21 17.48 19.15
CA THR A 456 -1.97 18.69 19.96
C THR A 456 -3.14 19.01 20.89
N ALA A 457 -4.39 18.93 20.40
CA ALA A 457 -5.56 19.29 21.19
C ALA A 457 -5.81 18.29 22.35
N VAL A 458 -5.64 16.99 22.08
CA VAL A 458 -5.72 15.95 23.13
C VAL A 458 -4.61 16.14 24.16
N LEU A 459 -3.38 16.43 23.72
CA LEU A 459 -2.26 16.67 24.61
C LEU A 459 -2.54 17.87 25.55
N GLN A 460 -3.02 18.99 25.03
CA GLN A 460 -3.38 20.16 25.82
C GLN A 460 -4.45 19.82 26.86
N MET A 461 -5.52 19.16 26.43
CA MET A 461 -6.61 18.72 27.33
C MET A 461 -6.07 17.83 28.48
N LEU A 462 -5.17 16.87 28.14
CA LEU A 462 -4.58 15.99 29.14
C LEU A 462 -3.67 16.75 30.13
N LEU A 463 -2.90 17.75 29.67
CA LEU A 463 -2.01 18.56 30.52
C LEU A 463 -2.77 19.54 31.43
N GLU A 464 -4.01 19.95 31.08
CA GLU A 464 -4.88 20.78 31.89
C GLU A 464 -5.47 20.06 33.12
N LEU A 465 -5.38 18.70 33.14
CA LEU A 465 -5.89 17.92 34.25
C LEU A 465 -4.99 17.99 35.49
N GLU A 466 -5.60 18.17 36.65
CA GLU A 466 -4.88 18.14 37.94
C GLU A 466 -4.15 16.80 38.16
N GLY A 467 -2.86 16.86 38.48
CA GLY A 467 -2.03 15.70 38.83
C GLY A 467 -1.44 14.95 37.66
N VAL A 468 -1.57 15.43 36.43
CA VAL A 468 -0.83 14.92 35.26
C VAL A 468 0.65 15.27 35.40
N ASN A 469 1.51 14.26 35.33
CA ASN A 469 2.95 14.46 35.31
C ASN A 469 3.46 14.39 33.86
N PRO A 470 3.94 15.49 33.27
CA PRO A 470 4.43 15.52 31.88
C PRO A 470 5.68 14.67 31.63
N ASN A 471 6.36 14.26 32.73
CA ASN A 471 7.55 13.41 32.67
C ASN A 471 7.26 11.91 32.82
N THR A 472 5.99 11.52 32.85
CA THR A 472 5.65 10.10 33.00
C THR A 472 6.16 9.30 31.82
N ALA A 473 7.12 8.44 32.08
CA ALA A 473 7.71 7.56 31.08
C ALA A 473 6.80 6.35 30.81
N ASP A 474 6.79 5.87 29.56
CA ASP A 474 6.18 4.58 29.21
C ASP A 474 6.93 3.42 29.92
N THR A 475 6.26 2.28 30.08
CA THR A 475 6.86 1.13 30.79
C THR A 475 7.68 0.22 29.88
N GLN A 476 7.60 0.38 28.56
CA GLN A 476 8.30 -0.47 27.60
C GLN A 476 9.76 -0.05 27.40
N ASP A 477 9.96 1.23 27.11
CA ASP A 477 11.26 1.79 26.76
C ASP A 477 11.69 2.87 27.76
N GLY A 478 10.79 3.32 28.62
CA GLY A 478 11.02 4.42 29.56
C GLY A 478 11.08 5.79 28.90
N ARG A 479 10.41 5.96 27.78
CA ARG A 479 10.33 7.21 27.04
C ARG A 479 9.29 8.14 27.62
N THR A 480 9.63 9.41 27.74
CA THR A 480 8.70 10.46 28.13
C THR A 480 7.86 10.93 26.94
N PRO A 481 6.71 11.60 27.16
CA PRO A 481 5.96 12.26 26.09
C PRO A 481 6.84 13.21 25.26
N LEU A 482 7.77 13.93 25.90
CA LEU A 482 8.74 14.78 25.20
C LEU A 482 9.68 13.99 24.28
N SER A 483 10.17 12.81 24.73
CA SER A 483 11.00 11.94 23.89
C SER A 483 10.24 11.42 22.69
N GLN A 484 8.96 11.06 22.88
CA GLN A 484 8.09 10.58 21.79
C GLN A 484 7.84 11.71 20.76
N ALA A 485 7.49 12.91 21.23
CA ALA A 485 7.29 14.06 20.34
C ALA A 485 8.57 14.46 19.59
N ALA A 486 9.72 14.37 20.26
CA ALA A 486 11.03 14.70 19.69
C ALA A 486 11.46 13.71 18.61
N GLU A 487 11.23 12.41 18.80
CA GLU A 487 11.52 11.39 17.78
C GLU A 487 10.71 11.58 16.49
N HIS A 488 9.46 12.03 16.61
CA HIS A 488 8.54 12.19 15.46
C HIS A 488 8.52 13.62 14.90
N GLY A 489 9.25 14.57 15.50
CA GLY A 489 9.37 15.93 15.01
C GLY A 489 8.15 16.83 15.22
N HIS A 490 7.33 16.54 16.24
CA HIS A 490 6.12 17.30 16.53
C HIS A 490 6.42 18.61 17.28
N GLU A 491 6.91 19.62 16.56
CA GLU A 491 7.35 20.92 17.14
C GLU A 491 6.29 21.60 18.03
N GLY A 492 5.01 21.59 17.59
CA GLY A 492 3.90 22.16 18.35
C GLY A 492 3.73 21.52 19.72
N ILE A 493 3.85 20.19 19.78
CA ILE A 493 3.76 19.41 21.01
C ILE A 493 4.99 19.62 21.89
N VAL A 494 6.19 19.60 21.31
CA VAL A 494 7.44 19.86 22.04
C VAL A 494 7.36 21.23 22.74
N ARG A 495 6.86 22.27 22.05
CA ARG A 495 6.67 23.60 22.62
C ARG A 495 5.72 23.58 23.81
N ILE A 496 4.54 22.99 23.67
CA ILE A 496 3.52 22.91 24.72
C ILE A 496 4.03 22.16 25.96
N ILE A 497 4.75 21.04 25.75
CA ILE A 497 5.34 20.28 26.86
C ILE A 497 6.42 21.11 27.54
N LEU A 498 7.30 21.76 26.80
CA LEU A 498 8.38 22.60 27.37
C LEU A 498 7.86 23.85 28.11
N GLU A 499 6.64 24.32 27.86
CA GLU A 499 6.00 25.41 28.59
C GLU A 499 5.49 24.98 29.98
N GLN A 500 5.42 23.68 30.29
CA GLN A 500 4.99 23.17 31.61
C GLN A 500 6.11 23.40 32.67
N GLU A 501 5.71 23.85 33.87
CA GLU A 501 6.69 24.25 34.93
C GLU A 501 7.58 23.12 35.44
N ASN A 502 7.16 21.83 35.36
CA ASN A 502 7.88 20.71 35.98
C ASN A 502 8.46 19.73 34.94
N VAL A 503 8.68 20.17 33.71
CA VAL A 503 9.23 19.30 32.66
C VAL A 503 10.73 19.12 32.82
N ASN A 504 11.19 17.88 32.72
CA ASN A 504 12.62 17.56 32.60
C ASN A 504 12.97 17.34 31.12
N PRO A 505 13.54 18.35 30.43
CA PRO A 505 13.81 18.24 28.99
C PRO A 505 14.97 17.32 28.65
N ASP A 506 15.77 16.89 29.66
CA ASP A 506 16.92 16.01 29.48
C ASP A 506 16.70 14.60 30.05
N GLN A 507 15.44 14.20 30.32
CA GLN A 507 15.15 12.87 30.85
C GLN A 507 15.43 11.79 29.78
N ALA A 508 16.44 10.96 30.08
CA ALA A 508 16.79 9.83 29.23
C ALA A 508 15.80 8.67 29.38
N ASP A 509 15.57 7.93 28.31
CA ASP A 509 14.81 6.68 28.34
C ASP A 509 15.59 5.58 29.09
N THR A 510 14.88 4.62 29.67
CA THR A 510 15.49 3.58 30.52
C THR A 510 16.16 2.46 29.73
N LYS A 511 15.77 2.24 28.48
CA LYS A 511 16.25 1.12 27.64
C LYS A 511 17.53 1.47 26.89
N SER A 512 17.62 2.65 26.33
CA SER A 512 18.76 3.08 25.55
C SER A 512 19.60 4.18 26.20
N GLY A 513 19.03 4.93 27.14
CA GLY A 513 19.66 6.09 27.77
C GLY A 513 19.65 7.33 26.88
N ARG A 514 18.82 7.33 25.84
CA ARG A 514 18.67 8.47 24.93
C ARG A 514 17.79 9.57 25.50
N THR A 515 18.20 10.79 25.29
CA THR A 515 17.42 11.99 25.63
C THR A 515 16.51 12.39 24.47
N PRO A 516 15.51 13.26 24.71
CA PRO A 516 14.72 13.88 23.63
C PRO A 516 15.60 14.51 22.55
N LEU A 517 16.70 15.19 22.94
CA LEU A 517 17.68 15.77 22.01
C LEU A 517 18.35 14.69 21.12
N SER A 518 18.72 13.55 21.70
CA SER A 518 19.34 12.44 20.93
C SER A 518 18.38 11.85 19.88
N TRP A 519 17.09 11.73 20.21
CA TRP A 519 16.06 11.27 19.30
C TRP A 519 15.82 12.27 18.16
N ALA A 520 15.62 13.55 18.47
CA ALA A 520 15.45 14.61 17.47
C ALA A 520 16.67 14.74 16.55
N ALA A 521 17.88 14.61 17.11
CA ALA A 521 19.13 14.72 16.37
C ALA A 521 19.33 13.55 15.37
N GLU A 522 19.00 12.32 15.75
CA GLU A 522 19.06 11.17 14.84
C GLU A 522 18.09 11.30 13.67
N ARG A 523 16.92 11.91 13.90
CA ARG A 523 15.84 12.02 12.91
C ARG A 523 15.89 13.30 12.07
N GLY A 524 16.81 14.22 12.36
CA GLY A 524 16.97 15.45 11.59
C GLY A 524 15.92 16.53 11.88
N HIS A 525 15.27 16.52 13.04
CA HIS A 525 14.21 17.48 13.38
C HIS A 525 14.80 18.81 13.89
N GLU A 526 15.22 19.68 12.96
CA GLU A 526 15.91 20.96 13.27
C GLU A 526 15.14 21.85 14.25
N GLY A 527 13.83 22.07 14.03
CA GLY A 527 13.02 22.93 14.90
C GLY A 527 12.89 22.39 16.33
N VAL A 528 12.79 21.05 16.49
CA VAL A 528 12.80 20.41 17.81
C VAL A 528 14.16 20.55 18.50
N VAL A 529 15.24 20.32 17.75
CA VAL A 529 16.62 20.48 18.25
C VAL A 529 16.85 21.92 18.72
N GLU A 530 16.43 22.92 17.93
CA GLU A 530 16.54 24.33 18.31
C GLU A 530 15.80 24.64 19.62
N MET A 531 14.55 24.16 19.76
CA MET A 531 13.76 24.36 20.99
C MET A 531 14.40 23.71 22.23
N LEU A 532 14.95 22.51 22.07
CA LEU A 532 15.61 21.78 23.17
C LEU A 532 16.93 22.45 23.55
N LEU A 533 17.76 22.84 22.57
CA LEU A 533 19.02 23.56 22.82
C LEU A 533 18.82 24.97 23.41
N GLY A 534 17.63 25.55 23.27
CA GLY A 534 17.24 26.80 23.93
C GLY A 534 17.03 26.67 25.45
N ARG A 535 17.04 25.42 26.00
CA ARG A 535 16.91 25.15 27.44
C ARG A 535 18.29 24.95 28.08
N GLU A 536 18.58 25.66 29.17
CA GLU A 536 19.85 25.55 29.89
C GLU A 536 20.06 24.19 30.55
N GLU A 537 18.98 23.48 30.88
CA GLU A 537 18.98 22.17 31.54
C GLU A 537 19.37 21.03 30.60
N VAL A 538 19.38 21.26 29.28
CA VAL A 538 19.69 20.22 28.27
C VAL A 538 21.19 20.09 28.07
N ASN A 539 21.71 18.88 28.34
CA ASN A 539 23.12 18.56 28.09
C ASN A 539 23.33 18.05 26.65
N PRO A 540 23.95 18.85 25.75
CA PRO A 540 24.14 18.46 24.36
C PRO A 540 25.18 17.33 24.15
N ASN A 541 25.97 17.02 25.19
CA ASN A 541 27.02 15.99 25.14
C ASN A 541 26.61 14.68 25.84
N ARG A 542 25.32 14.51 26.21
CA ARG A 542 24.91 13.34 26.95
C ARG A 542 25.02 12.08 26.09
N VAL A 543 25.75 11.10 26.62
CA VAL A 543 25.94 9.79 25.95
C VAL A 543 24.83 8.81 26.31
N GLU A 544 24.39 8.03 25.35
CA GLU A 544 23.42 6.95 25.55
C GLU A 544 24.09 5.65 26.03
N ASN A 545 23.30 4.75 26.66
CA ASN A 545 23.86 3.57 27.36
C ASN A 545 24.28 2.42 26.42
N LYS A 546 23.72 2.34 25.22
CA LYS A 546 23.89 1.15 24.37
C LYS A 546 25.14 1.22 23.51
N TYR A 547 25.43 2.36 22.92
CA TYR A 547 26.58 2.59 22.03
C TYR A 547 27.53 3.65 22.57
N GLY A 548 27.04 4.49 23.50
CA GLY A 548 27.79 5.63 24.05
C GLY A 548 27.86 6.82 23.07
N CYS A 549 26.91 6.89 22.12
CA CYS A 549 26.85 7.99 21.16
C CYS A 549 26.22 9.24 21.78
N THR A 550 26.70 10.42 21.36
CA THR A 550 26.12 11.73 21.68
C THR A 550 25.05 12.09 20.65
N PRO A 551 24.19 13.13 20.92
CA PRO A 551 23.31 13.68 19.89
C PRO A 551 24.05 14.06 18.59
N LEU A 552 25.25 14.65 18.72
CA LEU A 552 26.09 15.00 17.59
C LEU A 552 26.56 13.78 16.80
N SER A 553 26.95 12.68 17.47
CA SER A 553 27.36 11.43 16.82
C SER A 553 26.19 10.84 15.99
N TRP A 554 24.96 10.90 16.52
CA TRP A 554 23.77 10.45 15.79
C TRP A 554 23.48 11.31 14.56
N ALA A 555 23.46 12.63 14.71
CA ALA A 555 23.24 13.55 13.60
C ALA A 555 24.29 13.41 12.49
N THR A 556 25.59 13.27 12.87
CA THR A 556 26.69 13.11 11.91
C THR A 556 26.65 11.78 11.19
N GLY A 557 26.30 10.69 11.88
CA GLY A 557 26.15 9.37 11.26
C GLY A 557 24.96 9.26 10.30
N ARG A 558 23.93 10.10 10.50
CA ARG A 558 22.76 10.19 9.60
C ARG A 558 22.93 11.24 8.49
N GLY A 559 23.88 12.17 8.62
CA GLY A 559 24.10 13.22 7.65
C GLY A 559 23.19 14.44 7.81
N GLU A 560 22.60 14.61 8.98
CA GLU A 560 21.63 15.69 9.29
C GLU A 560 22.33 17.03 9.45
N ALA A 561 22.68 17.67 8.33
CA ALA A 561 23.53 18.86 8.26
C ALA A 561 22.98 20.06 9.04
N GLY A 562 21.67 20.31 9.00
CA GLY A 562 21.04 21.40 9.74
C GLY A 562 21.13 21.21 11.25
N VAL A 563 20.86 19.97 11.71
CA VAL A 563 21.02 19.62 13.13
C VAL A 563 22.47 19.71 13.59
N VAL A 564 23.43 19.21 12.79
CA VAL A 564 24.87 19.33 13.09
C VAL A 564 25.28 20.79 13.25
N LYS A 565 24.78 21.66 12.36
CA LYS A 565 25.04 23.11 12.46
C LYS A 565 24.53 23.68 13.78
N LEU A 566 23.26 23.39 14.14
CA LEU A 566 22.67 23.88 15.40
C LEU A 566 23.43 23.39 16.64
N LEU A 567 23.85 22.12 16.65
CA LEU A 567 24.66 21.57 17.75
C LEU A 567 26.03 22.22 17.84
N LEU A 568 26.71 22.48 16.72
CA LEU A 568 28.03 23.12 16.68
C LEU A 568 28.00 24.62 17.00
N GLU A 569 26.85 25.29 16.96
CA GLU A 569 26.66 26.68 17.40
C GLU A 569 26.69 26.82 18.93
N ARG A 570 26.50 25.74 19.69
CA ARG A 570 26.61 25.74 21.14
C ARG A 570 28.10 25.83 21.58
N GLU A 571 28.40 26.67 22.53
CA GLU A 571 29.77 26.82 23.07
C GLU A 571 30.24 25.63 23.91
N ASP A 572 29.28 24.92 24.55
CA ASP A 572 29.52 23.78 25.43
C ASP A 572 29.56 22.43 24.71
N ILE A 573 29.40 22.38 23.38
CA ILE A 573 29.49 21.15 22.61
C ILE A 573 30.91 20.60 22.56
N ASN A 574 31.05 19.30 22.75
CA ASN A 574 32.29 18.57 22.50
C ASN A 574 32.24 17.87 21.15
N PRO A 575 32.83 18.42 20.08
CA PRO A 575 32.73 17.86 18.74
C PRO A 575 33.55 16.57 18.54
N ASP A 576 34.48 16.29 19.46
CA ASP A 576 35.32 15.08 19.41
C ASP A 576 34.90 14.00 20.43
N GLN A 577 33.76 14.15 21.08
CA GLN A 577 33.26 13.13 22.01
C GLN A 577 33.07 11.79 21.30
N ALA A 578 33.99 10.89 21.56
CA ALA A 578 33.95 9.55 21.01
C ALA A 578 32.85 8.69 21.67
N ASP A 579 32.21 7.83 20.91
CA ASP A 579 31.33 6.80 21.45
C ASP A 579 32.08 5.81 22.36
N THR A 580 31.40 5.31 23.39
CA THR A 580 32.07 4.48 24.39
C THR A 580 32.32 3.05 23.94
N ARG A 581 31.62 2.57 22.89
CA ARG A 581 31.71 1.20 22.39
C ARG A 581 32.84 1.02 21.38
N THR A 582 32.93 1.94 20.41
CA THR A 582 33.90 1.82 19.33
C THR A 582 35.03 2.85 19.42
N GLY A 583 34.87 3.92 20.20
CA GLY A 583 35.78 5.04 20.25
C GLY A 583 35.72 5.94 19.02
N ARG A 584 34.70 5.85 18.21
CA ARG A 584 34.52 6.70 17.03
C ARG A 584 34.03 8.10 17.39
N THR A 585 34.64 9.08 16.81
CA THR A 585 34.21 10.48 16.93
C THR A 585 33.10 10.79 15.92
N PRO A 586 32.35 11.89 16.11
CA PRO A 586 31.38 12.38 15.13
C PRO A 586 31.97 12.51 13.71
N LEU A 587 33.22 13.00 13.59
CA LEU A 587 33.91 13.05 12.30
C LEU A 587 34.16 11.65 11.67
N SER A 588 34.49 10.66 12.49
CA SER A 588 34.66 9.27 12.00
C SER A 588 33.35 8.70 11.43
N TRP A 589 32.23 8.95 12.09
CA TRP A 589 30.91 8.53 11.63
C TRP A 589 30.52 9.22 10.31
N ALA A 590 30.67 10.55 10.24
CA ALA A 590 30.39 11.30 9.02
C ALA A 590 31.31 10.89 7.86
N ALA A 591 32.58 10.57 8.13
CA ALA A 591 33.55 10.13 7.13
C ALA A 591 33.25 8.74 6.56
N GLU A 592 32.84 7.79 7.40
CA GLU A 592 32.43 6.44 6.97
C GLU A 592 31.19 6.48 6.08
N CYS A 593 30.22 7.34 6.42
CA CYS A 593 28.93 7.43 5.71
C CYS A 593 28.98 8.37 4.47
N GLY A 594 30.09 9.06 4.21
CA GLY A 594 30.25 9.91 3.03
C GLY A 594 29.54 11.27 3.11
N HIS A 595 29.20 11.76 4.29
CA HIS A 595 28.45 13.00 4.48
C HIS A 595 29.32 14.25 4.32
N GLU A 596 29.64 14.64 3.07
CA GLU A 596 30.55 15.75 2.75
C GLU A 596 30.20 17.08 3.45
N ALA A 597 28.93 17.47 3.47
CA ALA A 597 28.49 18.72 4.08
C ALA A 597 28.78 18.74 5.59
N VAL A 598 28.52 17.61 6.26
CA VAL A 598 28.76 17.44 7.70
C VAL A 598 30.25 17.42 8.00
N VAL A 599 31.02 16.66 7.21
CA VAL A 599 32.52 16.64 7.33
C VAL A 599 33.09 18.03 7.18
N LYS A 600 32.62 18.80 6.21
CA LYS A 600 33.07 20.19 6.01
C LYS A 600 32.80 21.05 7.24
N MET A 601 31.59 21.02 7.80
CA MET A 601 31.25 21.82 9.00
C MET A 601 32.11 21.44 10.22
N LEU A 602 32.34 20.13 10.43
CA LEU A 602 33.22 19.67 11.51
C LEU A 602 34.65 20.16 11.32
N LEU A 603 35.21 20.10 10.11
CA LEU A 603 36.58 20.52 9.81
C LEU A 603 36.77 22.04 9.82
N GLU A 604 35.73 22.86 9.74
CA GLU A 604 35.76 24.30 9.90
C GLU A 604 36.04 24.71 11.36
N ARG A 605 35.81 23.83 12.33
CA ARG A 605 36.14 24.04 13.73
C ARG A 605 37.61 23.68 14.02
N ALA A 606 38.30 24.54 14.77
CA ALA A 606 39.71 24.35 15.11
C ALA A 606 39.92 23.28 16.21
N ASP A 607 38.91 23.01 17.02
CA ASP A 607 38.93 22.07 18.15
C ASP A 607 38.62 20.63 17.74
N VAL A 608 38.34 20.34 16.47
CA VAL A 608 38.12 18.98 15.92
C VAL A 608 39.43 18.34 15.51
N ASN A 609 39.72 17.17 16.10
CA ASN A 609 40.92 16.40 15.77
C ASN A 609 40.63 15.45 14.58
N PRO A 610 41.19 15.72 13.38
CA PRO A 610 40.94 14.91 12.21
C PRO A 610 41.67 13.56 12.19
N ASN A 611 42.57 13.33 13.17
CA ASN A 611 43.34 12.08 13.28
C ASN A 611 42.92 11.19 14.46
N SER A 612 41.76 11.44 15.05
CA SER A 612 41.22 10.63 16.16
C SER A 612 41.11 9.14 15.73
N VAL A 613 41.61 8.24 16.57
CA VAL A 613 41.60 6.80 16.29
C VAL A 613 40.52 6.09 17.10
N GLU A 614 39.84 5.14 16.48
CA GLU A 614 38.84 4.32 17.15
C GLU A 614 39.46 3.09 17.86
N ASN A 615 38.75 2.53 18.84
CA ASN A 615 39.31 1.52 19.77
C ASN A 615 39.48 0.11 19.16
N ASN A 616 38.77 -0.26 18.12
CA ASN A 616 38.75 -1.62 17.62
C ASN A 616 39.90 -1.96 16.67
N TYR A 617 40.12 -1.06 15.69
CA TYR A 617 41.16 -1.22 14.68
C TYR A 617 42.21 -0.12 14.74
N GLY A 618 41.94 0.99 15.45
CA GLY A 618 42.81 2.18 15.47
C GLY A 618 42.73 2.96 14.17
N SER A 619 41.60 2.82 13.46
CA SER A 619 41.34 3.50 12.19
C SER A 619 41.00 4.98 12.42
N THR A 620 41.47 5.84 11.52
CA THR A 620 41.18 7.29 11.54
C THR A 620 39.93 7.60 10.68
N PRO A 621 39.33 8.80 10.77
CA PRO A 621 38.29 9.24 9.84
C PRO A 621 38.67 9.09 8.35
N LEU A 622 39.95 9.38 8.03
CA LEU A 622 40.48 9.20 6.67
C LEU A 622 40.58 7.74 6.26
N SER A 623 40.90 6.82 7.19
CA SER A 623 40.90 5.37 6.93
C SER A 623 39.49 4.88 6.60
N TRP A 624 38.49 5.34 7.36
CA TRP A 624 37.08 4.98 7.10
C TRP A 624 36.58 5.51 5.75
N ALA A 625 36.83 6.77 5.44
CA ALA A 625 36.47 7.35 4.14
C ALA A 625 37.18 6.62 2.98
N ALA A 626 38.46 6.23 3.17
CA ALA A 626 39.21 5.51 2.17
C ALA A 626 38.72 4.07 1.96
N GLU A 627 38.36 3.36 3.01
CA GLU A 627 37.78 2.02 2.97
C GLU A 627 36.42 2.00 2.26
N ARG A 628 35.59 3.03 2.47
CA ARG A 628 34.26 3.16 1.85
C ARG A 628 34.28 3.75 0.44
N GLY A 629 35.38 4.39 0.04
CA GLY A 629 35.53 4.97 -1.27
C GLY A 629 35.00 6.40 -1.40
N GLU A 630 34.82 7.09 -0.29
CA GLU A 630 34.21 8.43 -0.20
C GLU A 630 35.19 9.53 -0.66
N ALA A 631 35.36 9.66 -1.99
CA ALA A 631 36.36 10.54 -2.59
C ALA A 631 36.20 12.03 -2.22
N GLY A 632 34.96 12.52 -2.09
CA GLY A 632 34.66 13.88 -1.67
C GLY A 632 35.10 14.15 -0.24
N VAL A 633 34.81 13.22 0.68
CA VAL A 633 35.24 13.28 2.07
C VAL A 633 36.77 13.20 2.19
N VAL A 634 37.39 12.27 1.46
CA VAL A 634 38.87 12.16 1.41
C VAL A 634 39.49 13.48 0.96
N LYS A 635 38.94 14.11 -0.06
CA LYS A 635 39.40 15.43 -0.55
C LYS A 635 39.28 16.52 0.52
N LEU A 636 38.16 16.55 1.25
CA LEU A 636 37.95 17.52 2.34
C LEU A 636 38.93 17.30 3.48
N LEU A 637 39.12 16.06 3.95
CA LEU A 637 40.08 15.74 5.00
C LEU A 637 41.50 16.12 4.60
N LEU A 638 41.92 15.85 3.35
CA LEU A 638 43.24 16.20 2.85
C LEU A 638 43.49 17.71 2.69
N GLN A 639 42.49 18.58 2.79
CA GLN A 639 42.65 20.03 2.81
C GLN A 639 43.16 20.58 4.15
N ARG A 640 43.01 19.83 5.22
CA ARG A 640 43.53 20.19 6.55
C ARG A 640 45.07 20.01 6.57
N GLU A 641 45.78 20.98 7.13
CA GLU A 641 47.24 20.91 7.24
C GLU A 641 47.69 19.88 8.29
N ASP A 642 46.88 19.66 9.32
CA ASP A 642 47.18 18.78 10.46
C ASP A 642 46.80 17.30 10.22
N ILE A 643 46.24 16.94 9.05
CA ILE A 643 45.88 15.54 8.72
C ILE A 643 47.12 14.68 8.55
N ASN A 644 47.10 13.48 9.12
CA ASN A 644 48.13 12.45 8.88
C ASN A 644 47.62 11.41 7.87
N PRO A 645 47.97 11.51 6.58
CA PRO A 645 47.44 10.62 5.55
C PRO A 645 48.05 9.22 5.61
N ASN A 646 49.12 9.02 6.34
CA ASN A 646 49.86 7.77 6.43
C ASN A 646 49.62 7.05 7.78
N GLN A 647 48.68 7.52 8.60
CA GLN A 647 48.32 6.87 9.85
C GLN A 647 47.84 5.44 9.60
N ALA A 648 48.64 4.46 10.02
CA ALA A 648 48.27 3.07 9.92
C ALA A 648 47.32 2.69 11.07
N ASP A 649 46.33 1.82 10.78
CA ASP A 649 45.52 1.22 11.83
C ASP A 649 46.39 0.30 12.75
N THR A 650 45.98 0.20 14.02
CA THR A 650 46.76 -0.50 15.03
C THR A 650 46.67 -2.03 14.96
N LYS A 651 45.63 -2.56 14.31
CA LYS A 651 45.36 -4.02 14.28
C LYS A 651 45.93 -4.70 13.04
N THR A 652 45.88 -4.05 11.89
CA THR A 652 46.28 -4.62 10.60
C THR A 652 47.50 -3.94 10.02
N GLY A 653 47.92 -2.76 10.55
CA GLY A 653 49.01 -1.94 10.02
C GLY A 653 48.70 -1.29 8.68
N ARG A 654 47.40 -1.25 8.25
CA ARG A 654 46.98 -0.69 6.98
C ARG A 654 46.84 0.84 7.04
N THR A 655 47.32 1.49 6.04
CA THR A 655 47.12 2.95 5.85
C THR A 655 45.84 3.21 5.05
N PRO A 656 45.32 4.46 5.08
CA PRO A 656 44.16 4.83 4.21
C PRO A 656 44.37 4.47 2.74
N LEU A 657 45.58 4.65 2.22
CA LEU A 657 45.91 4.27 0.85
C LEU A 657 45.81 2.75 0.63
N SER A 658 46.30 1.94 1.56
CA SER A 658 46.21 0.47 1.45
C SER A 658 44.77 -0.03 1.52
N TRP A 659 43.92 0.59 2.33
CA TRP A 659 42.47 0.30 2.36
C TRP A 659 41.81 0.63 1.01
N ALA A 660 42.09 1.81 0.44
CA ALA A 660 41.53 2.23 -0.85
C ALA A 660 41.97 1.28 -2.00
N ILE A 661 43.22 0.83 -2.01
CA ILE A 661 43.75 -0.12 -2.99
C ILE A 661 43.06 -1.48 -2.84
N GLU A 662 42.94 -2.02 -1.64
CA GLU A 662 42.33 -3.33 -1.38
C GLU A 662 40.86 -3.36 -1.78
N ARG A 663 40.14 -2.25 -1.54
CA ARG A 663 38.71 -2.12 -1.90
C ARG A 663 38.49 -1.68 -3.36
N GLY A 664 39.55 -1.32 -4.09
CA GLY A 664 39.46 -0.95 -5.51
C GLY A 664 38.94 0.46 -5.78
N HIS A 665 39.08 1.38 -4.84
CA HIS A 665 38.56 2.75 -4.95
C HIS A 665 39.54 3.68 -5.70
N GLU A 666 39.59 3.58 -7.05
CA GLU A 666 40.55 4.30 -7.93
C GLU A 666 40.60 5.81 -7.67
N ALA A 667 39.45 6.47 -7.49
CA ALA A 667 39.40 7.90 -7.25
C ALA A 667 40.08 8.29 -5.92
N VAL A 668 39.91 7.50 -4.88
CA VAL A 668 40.55 7.71 -3.57
C VAL A 668 42.03 7.40 -3.65
N VAL A 669 42.42 6.31 -4.32
CA VAL A 669 43.83 5.96 -4.57
C VAL A 669 44.54 7.12 -5.26
N LYS A 670 43.93 7.71 -6.28
CA LYS A 670 44.48 8.86 -6.98
C LYS A 670 44.71 10.06 -6.04
N LEU A 671 43.69 10.44 -5.24
CA LEU A 671 43.76 11.56 -4.32
C LEU A 671 44.85 11.38 -3.27
N LEU A 672 44.99 10.20 -2.69
CA LEU A 672 45.99 9.90 -1.69
C LEU A 672 47.41 9.81 -2.27
N SER A 673 47.58 9.39 -3.57
CA SER A 673 48.89 9.28 -4.23
C SER A 673 49.41 10.62 -4.76
N GLU A 674 48.53 11.57 -5.11
CA GLU A 674 48.91 12.89 -5.67
C GLU A 674 49.43 13.87 -4.60
N ARG A 675 49.22 13.62 -3.30
CA ARG A 675 49.68 14.48 -2.22
C ARG A 675 51.21 14.29 -2.04
N LYS A 676 51.98 15.34 -2.33
CA LYS A 676 53.41 15.42 -2.02
C LYS A 676 53.53 16.03 -0.63
N ASP A 677 53.63 15.21 0.41
CA ASP A 677 53.98 15.72 1.74
C ASP A 677 55.47 16.05 1.80
N PRO A 678 55.88 17.20 2.38
CA PRO A 678 57.27 17.46 2.70
C PRO A 678 57.75 16.39 3.71
N PRO A 679 59.01 15.91 3.62
CA PRO A 679 59.52 14.92 4.53
C PRO A 679 59.57 15.49 5.94
N THR A 680 58.71 15.04 6.80
CA THR A 680 58.81 15.26 8.26
C THR A 680 60.09 14.65 8.77
N ALA A 681 60.90 15.45 9.44
CA ALA A 681 62.15 15.05 10.05
C ALA A 681 61.99 13.78 10.92
N MET A 682 62.70 12.73 10.58
CA MET A 682 62.74 11.48 11.33
C MET A 682 63.32 11.68 12.72
N PRO A 683 62.77 11.10 13.79
CA PRO A 683 63.54 10.72 14.96
C PRO A 683 64.27 9.41 14.61
N ASP A 684 65.57 9.42 14.89
CA ASP A 684 66.45 8.27 14.75
C ASP A 684 65.94 7.02 15.51
N SER A 685 65.49 6.04 14.79
CA SER A 685 65.59 4.64 15.21
C SER A 685 65.19 3.69 14.04
N LYS A 686 66.05 2.79 13.74
CA LYS A 686 66.02 1.68 12.80
C LYS A 686 64.58 1.17 12.51
N SER A 687 64.02 1.52 11.35
CA SER A 687 62.98 0.72 10.73
C SER A 687 63.06 0.84 9.22
N GLN A 688 62.92 -0.30 8.58
CA GLN A 688 63.07 -0.59 7.17
C GLN A 688 62.17 0.29 6.29
N ALA A 689 62.68 0.69 5.13
CA ALA A 689 61.98 1.41 4.12
C ALA A 689 60.74 0.66 3.59
N PRO A 690 59.66 1.35 3.32
CA PRO A 690 58.46 0.69 2.74
C PRO A 690 58.73 0.24 1.31
N PRO A 691 58.16 -0.88 0.87
CA PRO A 691 58.34 -1.39 -0.48
C PRO A 691 57.81 -0.44 -1.52
N SER A 692 58.64 -0.19 -2.56
CA SER A 692 58.26 0.65 -3.71
C SER A 692 57.24 -0.08 -4.56
N LEU A 693 56.08 0.54 -4.76
CA LEU A 693 55.04 0.11 -5.66
C LEU A 693 55.43 0.43 -7.13
N ALA A 694 55.58 -0.61 -7.97
CA ALA A 694 55.70 -0.46 -9.40
C ALA A 694 54.34 -0.68 -10.08
N LEU A 695 53.81 0.34 -10.70
CA LEU A 695 52.57 0.30 -11.50
C LEU A 695 52.95 -0.07 -12.96
N SER A 696 52.49 -1.24 -13.47
CA SER A 696 52.56 -1.57 -14.89
C SER A 696 51.18 -1.49 -15.52
N LYS A 697 51.04 -0.71 -16.60
CA LYS A 697 49.80 -0.65 -17.43
C LYS A 697 49.77 -1.78 -18.41
N GLY A 698 48.89 -2.75 -18.27
CA GLY A 698 48.55 -3.75 -19.28
C GLY A 698 47.48 -3.22 -20.26
N ARG A 699 47.61 -3.55 -21.55
CA ARG A 699 46.57 -3.30 -22.55
C ARG A 699 45.34 -4.13 -22.25
N GLY A 700 44.31 -3.48 -21.71
CA GLY A 700 43.05 -4.17 -21.46
C GLY A 700 42.32 -3.75 -20.18
N GLY A 701 42.67 -2.61 -19.55
CA GLY A 701 41.81 -1.99 -18.54
C GLY A 701 41.74 -2.68 -17.16
N ALA A 702 42.58 -3.69 -16.90
CA ALA A 702 42.72 -4.27 -15.56
C ALA A 702 44.07 -3.88 -14.95
N MET A 703 44.05 -3.41 -13.72
CA MET A 703 45.27 -3.04 -12.97
C MET A 703 45.69 -4.24 -12.13
N LEU A 704 46.88 -4.77 -12.42
CA LEU A 704 47.45 -5.89 -11.68
C LEU A 704 48.41 -5.33 -10.65
N ILE A 705 48.20 -5.62 -9.38
CA ILE A 705 49.13 -5.27 -8.29
C ILE A 705 49.90 -6.51 -7.90
N ILE A 706 51.24 -6.42 -8.04
CA ILE A 706 52.13 -7.51 -7.60
C ILE A 706 52.82 -7.11 -6.29
N HIS A 707 52.59 -7.88 -5.26
CA HIS A 707 53.31 -7.76 -3.97
C HIS A 707 54.57 -8.59 -4.01
N GLU A 708 55.75 -7.94 -3.91
CA GLU A 708 56.97 -8.63 -3.56
C GLU A 708 57.09 -8.70 -2.02
N GLN A 709 57.04 -9.92 -1.51
CA GLN A 709 57.43 -10.19 -0.09
C GLN A 709 58.94 -10.30 0.03
N GLY A 710 59.51 -9.40 0.82
CA GLY A 710 60.91 -9.39 1.16
C GLY A 710 61.26 -10.60 2.04
N ASN A 711 62.41 -11.17 1.74
CA ASN A 711 63.09 -12.30 2.31
C ASN A 711 63.10 -12.39 3.84
N ILE A 712 62.74 -13.56 4.33
CA ILE A 712 63.18 -14.04 5.65
C ILE A 712 64.31 -15.03 5.39
N ASN A 713 65.49 -14.67 5.86
CA ASN A 713 66.63 -15.60 5.97
C ASN A 713 66.39 -16.76 6.93
N SER A 714 66.52 -17.96 6.44
CA SER A 714 66.98 -19.06 7.27
C SER A 714 67.84 -20.00 6.42
N ASP A 715 69.10 -20.13 6.82
CA ASP A 715 70.05 -21.09 6.34
C ASP A 715 69.51 -22.53 6.43
N HIS A 716 69.56 -23.25 5.31
CA HIS A 716 70.17 -24.57 5.23
C HIS A 716 70.28 -25.06 3.79
N GLN A 717 71.51 -25.41 3.44
CA GLN A 717 71.98 -26.01 2.19
C GLN A 717 71.34 -27.36 1.91
N THR A 718 71.02 -27.63 0.64
CA THR A 718 71.61 -28.80 -0.07
C THR A 718 71.25 -28.76 -1.58
N SER A 719 72.29 -28.75 -2.37
CA SER A 719 72.60 -29.27 -3.72
C SER A 719 71.52 -29.66 -4.76
N LEU A 720 71.66 -29.04 -5.88
CA LEU A 720 71.62 -29.27 -7.33
C LEU A 720 71.39 -30.70 -7.92
N PRO A 721 71.05 -31.00 -9.21
CA PRO A 721 71.24 -30.18 -10.39
C PRO A 721 70.07 -30.16 -11.45
N PRO A 722 70.34 -29.62 -12.71
CA PRO A 722 69.36 -29.10 -13.60
C PRO A 722 69.03 -30.04 -14.76
N VAL A 723 67.85 -29.85 -15.34
CA VAL A 723 67.55 -30.29 -16.74
C VAL A 723 66.63 -29.29 -17.41
N ALA A 724 66.97 -29.13 -18.71
CA ALA A 724 66.48 -28.15 -19.66
C ALA A 724 65.08 -28.40 -20.20
N GLY A 725 64.46 -27.30 -20.61
CA GLY A 725 63.64 -27.25 -21.80
C GLY A 725 62.13 -27.33 -21.60
N GLY A 726 61.40 -26.30 -21.97
CA GLY A 726 59.99 -26.44 -22.25
C GLY A 726 59.20 -25.20 -21.95
N ARG A 727 58.62 -24.66 -23.01
CA ARG A 727 57.62 -23.62 -23.00
C ARG A 727 56.50 -24.07 -22.07
N ASP A 728 56.15 -23.24 -21.11
CA ASP A 728 54.85 -23.43 -20.44
C ASP A 728 54.19 -22.11 -20.07
N GLN A 729 52.97 -22.04 -20.56
CA GLN A 729 51.94 -21.15 -20.09
C GLN A 729 51.51 -21.66 -18.70
N SER A 730 51.88 -20.94 -17.63
CA SER A 730 51.36 -21.27 -16.30
C SER A 730 49.98 -20.70 -16.15
N VAL A 731 48.95 -21.54 -16.25
CA VAL A 731 47.62 -21.31 -15.74
C VAL A 731 47.66 -21.46 -14.21
N VAL A 732 47.41 -20.38 -13.51
CA VAL A 732 47.22 -20.45 -12.06
C VAL A 732 45.72 -20.66 -11.81
N GLU A 733 45.38 -21.87 -11.44
CA GLU A 733 44.05 -22.28 -10.97
C GLU A 733 43.90 -21.85 -9.52
N ILE A 734 43.07 -20.87 -9.25
CA ILE A 734 42.72 -20.44 -7.86
C ILE A 734 41.47 -21.20 -7.47
N GLN A 735 41.60 -22.22 -6.64
CA GLN A 735 40.49 -22.87 -5.98
C GLN A 735 40.05 -22.03 -4.78
N PHE A 736 38.86 -21.47 -4.86
CA PHE A 736 38.18 -20.90 -3.70
C PHE A 736 37.45 -22.02 -2.92
N ARG A 737 37.79 -22.20 -1.70
CA ARG A 737 37.04 -23.01 -0.76
C ARG A 737 36.06 -22.09 -0.05
N VAL A 738 34.78 -22.22 -0.35
CA VAL A 738 33.69 -21.48 0.31
C VAL A 738 33.12 -22.41 1.39
N ASP A 739 33.42 -22.13 2.63
CA ASP A 739 32.97 -22.94 3.78
C ASP A 739 31.59 -22.53 4.31
N ASP A 740 30.87 -21.54 3.66
CA ASP A 740 29.54 -21.14 4.07
C ASP A 740 28.66 -20.72 2.87
N PRO A 741 27.59 -21.49 2.58
CA PRO A 741 26.69 -21.20 1.46
C PRO A 741 25.79 -19.98 1.64
N SER A 742 25.73 -19.38 2.82
CA SER A 742 24.83 -18.25 3.13
C SER A 742 25.29 -16.89 2.60
N ILE A 743 26.54 -16.80 2.12
CA ILE A 743 27.11 -15.51 1.63
C ILE A 743 26.79 -15.24 0.14
N ILE A 744 26.36 -16.27 -0.63
CA ILE A 744 26.15 -16.13 -2.10
C ILE A 744 24.80 -15.50 -2.46
N ILE A 745 23.83 -15.41 -1.55
CA ILE A 745 22.47 -14.93 -1.85
C ILE A 745 22.32 -13.40 -1.79
N ALA A 746 23.26 -12.68 -1.16
CA ALA A 746 23.12 -11.26 -0.92
C ALA A 746 23.51 -10.32 -2.09
N ASN A 747 24.16 -10.83 -3.15
CA ASN A 747 24.73 -9.99 -4.24
C ASN A 747 24.02 -10.08 -5.60
N LEU A 748 22.83 -10.66 -5.70
CA LEU A 748 22.13 -10.83 -6.97
C LEU A 748 20.99 -9.83 -7.25
N ASN A 749 20.81 -8.81 -6.43
CA ASN A 749 19.70 -7.86 -6.58
C ASN A 749 20.06 -6.42 -6.96
N SER A 750 21.20 -6.17 -7.57
CA SER A 750 21.46 -4.83 -8.10
C SER A 750 22.02 -4.88 -9.52
N HIS A 751 21.16 -4.42 -10.43
CA HIS A 751 21.33 -4.03 -11.85
C HIS A 751 21.15 -5.09 -12.94
N PRO A 752 20.16 -4.90 -13.84
CA PRO A 752 20.07 -5.62 -15.09
C PRO A 752 20.90 -4.89 -16.16
N THR A 753 22.02 -5.44 -16.55
CA THR A 753 22.67 -5.10 -17.82
C THR A 753 22.57 -6.29 -18.77
N LEU A 754 21.95 -6.03 -19.90
CA LEU A 754 21.84 -6.91 -21.05
C LEU A 754 23.19 -7.47 -21.46
N LEU A 755 23.32 -8.78 -21.41
CA LEU A 755 24.35 -9.51 -22.13
C LEU A 755 23.68 -10.28 -23.29
N SER A 756 23.95 -9.83 -24.51
CA SER A 756 23.70 -10.61 -25.73
C SER A 756 24.67 -11.77 -25.76
N VAL A 757 24.15 -12.99 -25.80
CA VAL A 757 24.94 -14.18 -26.05
C VAL A 757 24.56 -14.69 -27.43
N ASP A 758 25.53 -14.73 -28.34
CA ASP A 758 25.44 -15.40 -29.64
C ASP A 758 25.22 -16.91 -29.46
N HIS A 759 24.33 -17.44 -30.30
CA HIS A 759 24.07 -18.87 -30.43
C HIS A 759 25.30 -19.59 -31.04
N ASP A 760 25.87 -20.54 -30.36
CA ASP A 760 26.09 -21.90 -30.85
C ASP A 760 26.79 -22.76 -29.77
N VAL A 761 26.15 -23.79 -29.33
CA VAL A 761 26.57 -25.17 -29.07
C VAL A 761 25.58 -25.83 -28.12
N GLY A 762 25.07 -26.93 -28.57
CA GLY A 762 23.94 -27.65 -28.03
C GLY A 762 24.15 -28.40 -26.70
N SER A 763 22.99 -28.58 -26.09
CA SER A 763 22.55 -29.72 -25.27
C SER A 763 23.32 -30.04 -23.99
N ARG A 764 22.71 -29.74 -22.90
CA ARG A 764 22.30 -30.51 -21.71
C ARG A 764 22.15 -29.64 -20.47
N VAL A 765 20.94 -29.17 -20.26
CA VAL A 765 20.51 -28.70 -18.93
C VAL A 765 19.92 -29.90 -18.23
N VAL A 766 20.53 -30.33 -17.13
CA VAL A 766 19.98 -31.32 -16.21
C VAL A 766 19.26 -30.54 -15.14
N ASP A 767 17.97 -30.78 -15.02
CA ASP A 767 17.09 -30.22 -13.99
C ASP A 767 17.57 -30.57 -12.59
N LEU A 768 17.86 -29.57 -11.79
CA LEU A 768 18.26 -29.64 -10.37
C LEU A 768 17.06 -29.41 -9.44
N LYS A 769 15.86 -29.79 -9.86
CA LYS A 769 14.65 -29.66 -9.05
C LYS A 769 14.26 -30.88 -8.21
N ASP A 770 14.90 -32.04 -8.44
CA ASP A 770 14.45 -33.29 -7.79
C ASP A 770 15.31 -33.83 -6.65
N SER A 771 16.23 -33.04 -6.08
CA SER A 771 17.13 -33.52 -5.03
C SER A 771 16.88 -33.02 -3.60
N ILE A 772 15.81 -32.21 -3.37
CA ILE A 772 15.55 -31.63 -2.02
C ILE A 772 14.37 -32.29 -1.27
N SER A 773 13.73 -33.30 -1.82
CA SER A 773 12.53 -33.88 -1.19
C SER A 773 12.68 -35.25 -0.54
N LYS A 774 13.90 -35.71 -0.25
CA LYS A 774 14.09 -36.97 0.51
C LYS A 774 15.24 -36.91 1.50
N SER A 775 15.02 -36.26 2.65
CA SER A 775 15.64 -36.62 3.93
C SER A 775 15.06 -35.79 5.07
N ALA A 776 13.90 -36.16 5.54
CA ALA A 776 13.42 -35.82 6.88
C ALA A 776 12.66 -37.03 7.42
N GLY A 777 13.28 -37.76 8.23
CA GLY A 777 12.66 -38.84 8.97
C GLY A 777 13.59 -39.36 10.04
N SER A 778 13.13 -39.24 11.27
CA SER A 778 13.44 -40.00 12.48
C SER A 778 14.58 -39.57 13.40
N ASP A 779 14.15 -39.26 14.58
CA ASP A 779 14.51 -39.70 15.94
C ASP A 779 15.39 -38.81 16.83
N LEU A 780 14.70 -38.20 17.76
CA LEU A 780 14.74 -38.32 19.25
C LEU A 780 16.09 -38.36 19.98
N SER A 781 16.14 -37.42 20.87
CA SER A 781 16.53 -37.51 22.30
C SER A 781 17.74 -36.69 22.77
N SER A 782 17.40 -35.77 23.65
CA SER A 782 18.03 -35.45 24.95
C SER A 782 19.50 -35.04 24.99
N THR A 783 19.70 -33.86 25.52
CA THR A 783 20.54 -33.43 26.65
C THR A 783 21.35 -32.15 26.39
N GLU A 784 21.06 -31.17 27.21
CA GLU A 784 21.97 -30.04 27.49
C GLU A 784 23.26 -30.58 28.19
N PRO A 785 24.40 -29.87 28.15
CA PRO A 785 24.59 -28.62 28.86
C PRO A 785 25.62 -27.61 28.30
N SER A 786 25.35 -26.34 28.62
CA SER A 786 26.23 -25.24 29.04
C SER A 786 27.66 -25.05 28.49
N GLY A 787 27.87 -23.80 27.97
CA GLY A 787 29.16 -23.15 27.92
C GLY A 787 29.29 -22.10 26.83
N PRO A 788 29.87 -20.93 27.09
CA PRO A 788 29.64 -19.72 26.26
C PRO A 788 30.67 -19.64 25.13
N SER A 789 30.19 -19.43 23.92
CA SER A 789 31.04 -19.00 22.83
C SER A 789 30.64 -17.60 22.37
N GLN A 790 31.61 -16.72 22.41
CA GLN A 790 31.58 -15.35 21.94
C GLN A 790 31.18 -15.32 20.47
N SER A 791 30.00 -14.72 20.17
CA SER A 791 29.63 -14.35 18.83
C SER A 791 29.92 -12.86 18.61
N SER A 792 30.92 -12.57 17.80
CA SER A 792 31.16 -11.25 17.21
C SER A 792 29.97 -10.91 16.29
N SER A 793 29.08 -10.09 16.79
CA SER A 793 27.96 -9.52 15.99
C SER A 793 28.49 -8.36 15.16
N ILE A 794 28.62 -8.56 13.88
CA ILE A 794 28.79 -7.49 12.89
C ILE A 794 27.48 -6.69 12.85
N CYS A 795 27.56 -5.40 13.17
CA CYS A 795 26.46 -4.45 13.03
C CYS A 795 26.15 -4.26 11.53
N LEU A 796 25.18 -4.99 11.01
CA LEU A 796 24.50 -4.62 9.78
C LEU A 796 23.58 -3.45 10.12
N ILE A 797 23.96 -2.25 9.70
CA ILE A 797 23.06 -1.13 9.59
C ILE A 797 22.15 -1.47 8.40
N THR A 798 21.03 -2.11 8.69
CA THR A 798 19.96 -2.21 7.70
C THR A 798 19.45 -0.79 7.45
N SER A 799 19.50 -0.36 6.20
CA SER A 799 18.73 0.79 5.72
C SER A 799 17.31 0.73 6.30
N PRO A 800 16.73 1.86 6.71
CA PRO A 800 15.36 1.87 7.22
C PRO A 800 14.45 1.26 6.15
N PRO A 801 13.47 0.43 6.53
CA PRO A 801 12.43 0.04 5.61
C PRO A 801 11.80 1.34 5.09
N SER A 802 11.69 1.46 3.77
CA SER A 802 10.86 2.49 3.14
C SER A 802 9.57 2.61 3.95
N PRO A 803 9.05 3.83 4.16
CA PRO A 803 7.85 4.02 4.96
C PRO A 803 6.78 3.08 4.42
N ARG A 804 6.33 2.15 5.24
CA ARG A 804 5.13 1.38 4.96
C ARG A 804 4.08 2.43 4.68
N LYS A 805 3.58 2.42 3.44
CA LYS A 805 2.38 3.18 3.09
C LYS A 805 1.38 2.84 4.18
N ALA A 806 1.04 3.84 4.97
CA ALA A 806 -0.11 3.74 5.84
C ALA A 806 -1.27 3.38 4.92
N GLU A 807 -1.84 2.22 5.13
CA GLU A 807 -3.11 1.85 4.51
C GLU A 807 -4.15 2.76 5.14
N THR A 808 -4.29 3.94 4.54
CA THR A 808 -5.46 4.78 4.77
C THR A 808 -6.62 4.08 4.08
N HIS A 809 -7.57 3.63 4.86
CA HIS A 809 -8.88 3.18 4.40
C HIS A 809 -9.46 4.13 3.35
N PRO A 810 -9.96 3.63 2.21
CA PRO A 810 -10.42 4.46 1.10
C PRO A 810 -11.85 4.97 1.34
N LYS A 811 -12.04 5.94 2.20
CA LYS A 811 -13.33 6.66 2.27
C LYS A 811 -13.26 8.15 1.92
N ASN A 812 -12.09 8.71 1.60
CA ASN A 812 -11.98 10.14 1.23
C ASN A 812 -11.20 10.44 -0.07
N THR A 813 -10.85 9.44 -0.88
CA THR A 813 -10.11 9.66 -2.12
C THR A 813 -10.99 9.96 -3.34
N ARG A 814 -12.32 9.99 -3.23
CA ARG A 814 -13.20 10.38 -4.34
C ARG A 814 -13.18 11.90 -4.64
N PHE A 815 -12.76 12.74 -3.70
CA PHE A 815 -12.74 14.21 -3.93
C PHE A 815 -11.40 14.73 -4.48
N THR A 816 -10.29 14.09 -4.21
CA THR A 816 -8.96 14.54 -4.70
C THR A 816 -8.58 13.98 -6.06
N MET A 817 -9.08 12.81 -6.46
CA MET A 817 -8.88 12.30 -7.82
C MET A 817 -9.71 13.03 -8.87
N SER A 818 -10.86 13.60 -8.51
CA SER A 818 -11.66 14.44 -9.41
C SER A 818 -10.89 15.70 -9.82
N ILE A 819 -10.19 16.35 -8.90
CA ILE A 819 -9.45 17.60 -9.18
C ILE A 819 -8.22 17.33 -10.07
N LEU A 820 -7.49 16.23 -9.85
CA LEU A 820 -6.34 15.86 -10.70
C LEU A 820 -6.77 15.39 -12.09
N ALA A 821 -7.89 14.69 -12.21
CA ALA A 821 -8.45 14.30 -13.50
C ALA A 821 -8.93 15.53 -14.29
N ASP A 822 -9.52 16.53 -13.62
CA ASP A 822 -9.94 17.77 -14.27
C ASP A 822 -8.74 18.59 -14.76
N TRP A 823 -7.63 18.63 -14.03
CA TRP A 823 -6.39 19.27 -14.49
C TRP A 823 -5.73 18.53 -15.66
N TYR A 824 -5.80 17.21 -15.71
CA TYR A 824 -5.28 16.41 -16.84
C TYR A 824 -6.10 16.67 -18.10
N TRP A 825 -7.41 16.79 -17.98
CA TRP A 825 -8.30 17.14 -19.08
C TRP A 825 -8.10 18.59 -19.56
N ILE A 826 -7.84 19.54 -18.65
CA ILE A 826 -7.54 20.93 -19.00
C ILE A 826 -6.22 21.00 -19.77
N ILE A 827 -5.18 20.30 -19.33
CA ILE A 827 -3.87 20.26 -20.02
C ILE A 827 -4.01 19.57 -21.39
N ALA A 828 -4.69 18.44 -21.49
CA ALA A 828 -4.96 17.77 -22.77
C ALA A 828 -5.77 18.65 -23.72
N PHE A 829 -6.73 19.39 -23.21
CA PHE A 829 -7.50 20.35 -23.99
C PHE A 829 -6.63 21.50 -24.53
N PHE A 830 -5.74 22.07 -23.72
CA PHE A 830 -4.82 23.11 -24.16
C PHE A 830 -3.81 22.61 -25.19
N MET A 831 -3.32 21.37 -25.07
CA MET A 831 -2.42 20.75 -26.04
C MET A 831 -3.13 20.48 -27.37
N CYS A 832 -4.38 20.03 -27.36
CA CYS A 832 -5.19 19.88 -28.57
C CYS A 832 -5.54 21.23 -29.22
N LEU A 833 -5.79 22.26 -28.41
CA LEU A 833 -6.04 23.62 -28.92
C LEU A 833 -4.78 24.22 -29.57
N LEU A 834 -3.61 23.99 -28.98
CA LEU A 834 -2.30 24.40 -29.51
C LEU A 834 -1.99 23.70 -30.83
N ALA A 835 -2.22 22.37 -30.90
CA ALA A 835 -2.05 21.59 -32.14
C ALA A 835 -3.00 22.07 -33.25
N PHE A 836 -4.23 22.44 -32.89
CA PHE A 836 -5.22 22.99 -33.83
C PHE A 836 -4.84 24.38 -34.31
N LEU A 837 -4.32 25.25 -33.43
CA LEU A 837 -3.78 26.56 -33.81
C LEU A 837 -2.55 26.45 -34.70
N VAL A 838 -1.65 25.50 -34.43
CA VAL A 838 -0.50 25.21 -35.28
C VAL A 838 -0.94 24.69 -36.66
N PHE A 839 -1.95 23.85 -36.72
CA PHE A 839 -2.54 23.36 -37.98
C PHE A 839 -3.19 24.50 -38.80
N ILE A 840 -3.92 25.41 -38.14
CA ILE A 840 -4.48 26.61 -38.80
C ILE A 840 -3.38 27.53 -39.30
N CYS A 841 -2.31 27.76 -38.53
CA CYS A 841 -1.18 28.59 -38.94
C CYS A 841 -0.40 27.98 -40.10
N HIS A 842 -0.29 26.64 -40.19
CA HIS A 842 0.35 25.95 -41.31
C HIS A 842 -0.54 25.88 -42.58
N SER A 843 -1.85 25.92 -42.44
CA SER A 843 -2.81 25.82 -43.54
C SER A 843 -3.22 27.21 -44.12
N LEU A 844 -2.89 28.31 -43.43
CA LEU A 844 -3.18 29.68 -43.86
C LEU A 844 -2.38 30.13 -45.09
N PRO A 845 -1.11 29.65 -45.38
CA PRO A 845 -0.41 30.03 -46.63
C PRO A 845 -1.08 29.50 -47.89
N ASP A 846 -1.71 28.32 -47.81
CA ASP A 846 -2.33 27.68 -49.01
C ASP A 846 -3.73 28.26 -49.35
N ILE A 847 -4.37 28.97 -48.41
CA ILE A 847 -5.68 29.58 -48.66
C ILE A 847 -5.56 31.01 -49.28
N LEU A 848 -4.38 31.67 -49.11
CA LEU A 848 -4.12 33.00 -49.63
C LEU A 848 -3.56 33.01 -51.08
N LEU A 849 -3.20 31.81 -51.64
CA LEU A 849 -2.73 31.68 -53.01
C LEU A 849 -3.84 31.46 -54.05
N PHE A 850 -5.12 31.38 -53.67
CA PHE A 850 -6.27 31.25 -54.60
C PHE A 850 -7.04 32.56 -54.84
N HIS A 851 -6.48 33.72 -54.41
CA HIS A 851 -7.01 35.03 -54.78
C HIS A 851 -5.94 35.90 -55.43
N LYS A 852 -5.57 35.53 -56.67
CA LYS A 852 -5.11 36.45 -57.70
C LYS A 852 -5.63 35.98 -59.05
#